data_27b1048819d8bd978fa1675e96828adf
#
_entry.id   27b1048819d8bd978fa1675e96828adf
#
_cell.length_a   1.000
_cell.length_b   1.000
_cell.length_c   1.000
_cell.angle_alpha   90.00
_cell.angle_beta   90.00
_cell.angle_gamma   90.00
#
_symmetry.space_group_name_H-M   'P 1'
#
loop_
_entity.id
_entity.type
_entity.pdbx_description
1 polymer ?
#
loop_
_entity_poly.entity_id
_entity_poly.type
_entity_poly.pdbx_seq_one_letter_code
_entity_poly.pdbx_strand_id
1 'polypeptide(L)'
;MKKFKYKHLYILMFVSVGTHASKPNNPENIQFPLDKPSIQKTAVQPVDDSIENLQAFDTSSFAFFNSSSLYGQSNRNINLKDFNVKNSIIEGMYFVQLNINQKRMADSTVTFAKPKNKDSAILCIDQGLLNHLDLTTEVIKNLPSVNCLNVKDISSSAYYEFDASKLILNIYIPQALRTEHPDGYINPKLFDKGINSSFISYNYNTNHNNEKNTQYLSLNGGVNLNGWYFRHQGSFDSEDSSLGTYRSNENVLHTDIVPIYSRLSLGQFSTQNYQLESLPIIGAQIASDQTMLPWSQQTYSPVIENVANSNAVVKVYQNGIKIYERTVPAGPFKITDLGSVGNGNLMVEIVENSGEIKTYTMPLQQNLNLIKPGRYNYSAALGRYHLFNKTTDEIISQVNYGYGVSNNLTLLGGINASEHYKSLLLGAGISSAIGGMNFKVNSSQANIFSEKYRGDQFNFDYRYSFENKGLSLFFNTLHQSKNYLTVSNALSKLNFDDLSDSEYNNYIFTNNLKDQFSVNIMKSNFVNNTASFNLSYSNNKYWDKQKSAQQYNLSYSNIWKKLSYTVGYSQTDYSSFNTDDKTLYMSFSLPLDWKENRLFINSNIQNSRNDRNINTANVNVSGTLGNQNNFNYGLGLSNTYQNSDAETSLQAYANYMLPKITLGATAYTYDNHQQYSLSARGALVAHQFGLTPVNSLSDTYTIVHVENGKGAKVNNAWGVKLDRFGNAIYPANSAYSENDISINPQDLPIDVVLDSNQIKVIPRRFSSTLATFNTKQTSNILLRISTGKEIKLPIGSRVLNQNGTFVGMLGQSNQVILENRNDIFEQPLTVEWGSEMNESCKVPSISSPKTKKDKKNYQFEILSVECH
;
A
#
# COMPACT_ATOMS: atom_id res chain seq x y z
N MET A 1 31.66 -13.58 61.58
CA MET A 1 32.98 -14.12 61.18
C MET A 1 32.79 -15.33 60.31
N LYS A 2 32.99 -15.16 59.00
CA LYS A 2 33.61 -16.09 58.07
C LYS A 2 33.47 -15.47 56.65
N LYS A 3 34.61 -15.09 56.12
CA LYS A 3 34.84 -14.55 54.80
C LYS A 3 34.57 -15.62 53.75
N PHE A 4 33.78 -15.33 52.75
CA PHE A 4 33.77 -16.07 51.48
C PHE A 4 34.33 -15.20 50.37
N LYS A 5 35.38 -15.72 49.73
CA LYS A 5 36.17 -15.15 48.63
C LYS A 5 35.38 -15.25 47.32
N TYR A 6 35.24 -14.14 46.61
CA TYR A 6 34.84 -14.16 45.21
C TYR A 6 35.97 -14.77 44.33
N LYS A 7 35.64 -15.83 43.59
CA LYS A 7 36.46 -16.30 42.47
C LYS A 7 35.82 -15.74 41.19
N HIS A 8 36.63 -14.96 40.49
CA HIS A 8 36.30 -14.53 39.13
C HIS A 8 36.30 -15.74 38.18
N LEU A 9 35.18 -15.98 37.52
CA LEU A 9 35.07 -16.97 36.46
C LEU A 9 35.20 -16.23 35.11
N TYR A 10 36.41 -16.24 34.55
CA TYR A 10 36.64 -15.87 33.14
C TYR A 10 36.24 -17.06 32.27
N ILE A 11 35.15 -16.91 31.49
CA ILE A 11 34.86 -17.85 30.42
C ILE A 11 35.52 -17.31 29.14
N LEU A 12 36.71 -17.81 28.87
CA LEU A 12 37.39 -17.71 27.57
C LEU A 12 36.82 -18.84 26.68
N MET A 13 36.00 -18.51 25.69
CA MET A 13 35.68 -19.42 24.60
C MET A 13 36.83 -19.45 23.62
N PHE A 14 37.70 -20.45 23.72
CA PHE A 14 38.61 -20.88 22.65
C PHE A 14 37.82 -21.69 21.63
N VAL A 15 37.67 -21.14 20.42
CA VAL A 15 37.25 -21.92 19.25
C VAL A 15 38.51 -22.53 18.66
N SER A 16 38.76 -23.81 18.94
CA SER A 16 39.77 -24.59 18.25
C SER A 16 39.26 -25.01 16.87
N VAL A 17 39.90 -24.47 15.83
CA VAL A 17 39.69 -24.90 14.44
C VAL A 17 40.51 -26.21 14.28
N GLY A 18 39.80 -27.32 14.30
CA GLY A 18 40.35 -28.60 13.89
C GLY A 18 40.26 -28.78 12.38
N THR A 19 41.40 -28.71 11.70
CA THR A 19 41.53 -29.07 10.29
C THR A 19 41.57 -30.61 10.16
N HIS A 20 40.50 -31.20 9.66
CA HIS A 20 40.57 -32.54 9.07
C HIS A 20 40.17 -32.44 7.60
N ALA A 21 41.17 -32.54 6.74
CA ALA A 21 41.02 -32.73 5.31
C ALA A 21 40.55 -34.18 5.05
N SER A 22 39.31 -34.33 4.56
CA SER A 22 38.90 -35.55 3.90
C SER A 22 38.51 -35.20 2.45
N LYS A 23 39.14 -35.91 1.51
CA LYS A 23 38.93 -35.80 0.06
C LYS A 23 37.47 -36.05 -0.30
N PRO A 24 36.85 -35.29 -1.21
CA PRO A 24 35.54 -35.60 -1.72
C PRO A 24 35.65 -36.64 -2.85
N ASN A 25 34.83 -37.68 -2.75
CA ASN A 25 34.52 -38.60 -3.84
C ASN A 25 33.71 -37.90 -4.93
N ASN A 26 34.09 -38.11 -6.17
CA ASN A 26 33.44 -37.70 -7.39
C ASN A 26 31.98 -38.22 -7.46
N PRO A 27 31.01 -37.41 -7.79
CA PRO A 27 29.79 -37.92 -8.39
C PRO A 27 29.84 -37.81 -9.90
N GLU A 28 29.36 -38.84 -10.55
CA GLU A 28 29.32 -39.10 -11.98
C GLU A 28 28.65 -38.02 -12.81
N ASN A 29 29.25 -37.79 -13.98
CA ASN A 29 28.76 -36.99 -15.10
C ASN A 29 27.39 -37.46 -15.60
N ILE A 30 26.38 -36.59 -15.50
CA ILE A 30 25.21 -36.64 -16.39
C ILE A 30 25.39 -35.51 -17.38
N GLN A 31 25.82 -35.82 -18.60
CA GLN A 31 25.88 -34.95 -19.78
C GLN A 31 24.47 -34.81 -20.37
N PHE A 32 23.95 -33.58 -20.42
CA PHE A 32 22.92 -33.20 -21.37
C PHE A 32 23.58 -32.59 -22.60
N PRO A 33 23.17 -32.96 -23.83
CA PRO A 33 23.76 -32.39 -25.04
C PRO A 33 23.23 -30.97 -25.28
N LEU A 34 24.15 -30.00 -25.25
CA LEU A 34 23.93 -28.64 -25.75
C LEU A 34 24.42 -28.56 -27.18
N ASP A 35 23.51 -28.60 -28.15
CA ASP A 35 23.80 -28.23 -29.52
C ASP A 35 24.12 -26.72 -29.57
N LYS A 36 25.36 -26.41 -29.94
CA LYS A 36 25.79 -25.07 -30.28
C LYS A 36 25.62 -24.87 -31.80
N PRO A 37 24.90 -23.84 -32.26
CA PRO A 37 25.00 -23.47 -33.66
C PRO A 37 26.36 -22.78 -33.94
N SER A 38 27.10 -23.33 -34.85
CA SER A 38 28.33 -22.80 -35.37
C SER A 38 28.07 -21.53 -36.20
N ILE A 39 28.57 -20.39 -35.74
CA ILE A 39 28.59 -19.16 -36.56
C ILE A 39 29.90 -19.19 -37.39
N GLN A 40 29.77 -19.37 -38.68
CA GLN A 40 30.84 -19.12 -39.64
C GLN A 40 31.09 -17.61 -39.75
N LYS A 41 32.30 -17.20 -39.43
CA LYS A 41 32.82 -15.85 -39.74
C LYS A 41 33.03 -15.71 -41.25
N THR A 42 32.16 -14.96 -41.90
CA THR A 42 32.39 -14.45 -43.24
C THR A 42 32.95 -13.03 -43.12
N ALA A 43 34.12 -12.81 -43.69
CA ALA A 43 34.78 -11.51 -43.76
C ALA A 43 33.98 -10.55 -44.65
N VAL A 44 33.70 -9.36 -44.13
CA VAL A 44 33.03 -8.27 -44.85
C VAL A 44 34.13 -7.44 -45.52
N GLN A 45 34.13 -7.39 -46.85
CA GLN A 45 34.87 -6.40 -47.67
C GLN A 45 34.08 -5.06 -47.67
N PRO A 46 34.76 -3.91 -47.77
CA PRO A 46 34.11 -2.62 -47.83
C PRO A 46 33.39 -2.42 -49.15
N VAL A 47 32.12 -2.04 -49.06
CA VAL A 47 31.31 -1.67 -50.25
C VAL A 47 31.28 -0.16 -50.36
N ASP A 48 31.55 0.25 -51.59
CA ASP A 48 31.62 1.59 -52.16
C ASP A 48 30.30 2.39 -52.01
N ASP A 49 30.44 3.70 -51.74
CA ASP A 49 29.39 4.70 -51.72
C ASP A 49 28.82 4.94 -53.11
N SER A 50 27.68 4.37 -53.44
CA SER A 50 26.69 4.93 -54.37
C SER A 50 25.55 3.95 -54.61
N ILE A 51 24.48 4.03 -53.82
CA ILE A 51 23.17 3.52 -54.26
C ILE A 51 22.08 4.50 -53.77
N GLU A 52 21.57 5.22 -54.76
CA GLU A 52 20.29 5.92 -54.69
C GLU A 52 19.13 5.01 -54.26
N ASN A 53 18.28 5.60 -53.47
CA ASN A 53 16.90 5.25 -53.18
C ASN A 53 16.28 4.14 -54.03
N LEU A 54 16.17 2.95 -53.45
CA LEU A 54 15.14 1.99 -53.77
C LEU A 54 14.70 1.34 -52.47
N GLN A 55 13.62 1.89 -51.90
CA GLN A 55 12.84 1.14 -50.89
C GLN A 55 12.37 -0.15 -51.56
N ALA A 56 12.99 -1.26 -51.19
CA ALA A 56 12.46 -2.59 -51.51
C ALA A 56 11.11 -2.73 -50.81
N PHE A 57 10.04 -2.69 -51.58
CA PHE A 57 8.72 -3.06 -51.09
C PHE A 57 8.77 -4.53 -50.68
N ASP A 58 8.71 -4.79 -49.38
CA ASP A 58 8.51 -6.14 -48.83
C ASP A 58 7.11 -6.64 -49.20
N THR A 59 7.02 -7.42 -50.26
CA THR A 59 5.78 -8.02 -50.78
C THR A 59 5.15 -9.02 -49.78
N SER A 60 5.87 -9.40 -48.73
CA SER A 60 5.35 -10.29 -47.66
C SER A 60 4.37 -9.62 -46.70
N SER A 61 4.22 -8.30 -46.81
CA SER A 61 3.35 -7.51 -45.89
C SER A 61 1.92 -7.27 -46.41
N PHE A 62 1.60 -7.71 -47.66
CA PHE A 62 0.28 -7.54 -48.26
C PHE A 62 -0.52 -8.84 -48.22
N ALA A 63 -1.74 -8.79 -47.70
CA ALA A 63 -2.73 -9.84 -47.81
C ALA A 63 -3.87 -9.36 -48.73
N PHE A 64 -4.21 -10.13 -49.76
CA PHE A 64 -5.35 -9.81 -50.61
C PHE A 64 -6.56 -10.59 -50.14
N PHE A 65 -7.54 -9.90 -49.65
CA PHE A 65 -8.83 -10.46 -49.28
C PHE A 65 -9.80 -10.26 -50.44
N ASN A 66 -10.33 -11.38 -50.97
CA ASN A 66 -11.39 -11.32 -51.97
C ASN A 66 -12.75 -11.17 -51.25
N SER A 67 -13.63 -10.32 -51.77
CA SER A 67 -14.99 -10.16 -51.24
C SER A 67 -15.79 -11.46 -51.20
N SER A 68 -15.48 -12.43 -52.12
CA SER A 68 -16.05 -13.76 -52.12
C SER A 68 -15.61 -14.66 -50.95
N SER A 69 -14.54 -14.27 -50.23
CA SER A 69 -14.06 -15.00 -49.05
C SER A 69 -14.76 -14.58 -47.77
N LEU A 70 -15.61 -13.54 -47.79
CA LEU A 70 -16.39 -13.08 -46.65
C LEU A 70 -17.72 -13.79 -46.63
N TYR A 71 -17.83 -14.82 -45.82
CA TYR A 71 -19.07 -15.54 -45.60
C TYR A 71 -20.19 -14.60 -45.12
N GLY A 72 -21.29 -14.48 -45.85
CA GLY A 72 -22.55 -13.92 -45.36
C GLY A 72 -22.71 -12.41 -45.41
N GLN A 73 -22.03 -11.68 -46.29
CA GLN A 73 -22.18 -10.21 -46.41
C GLN A 73 -22.39 -9.72 -47.83
N SER A 74 -23.59 -9.80 -48.32
CA SER A 74 -23.93 -9.22 -49.63
C SER A 74 -24.17 -7.69 -49.63
N ASN A 75 -24.20 -6.99 -48.51
CA ASN A 75 -24.57 -5.56 -48.47
C ASN A 75 -23.83 -4.68 -47.43
N ARG A 76 -22.65 -5.06 -46.94
CA ARG A 76 -21.83 -4.09 -46.18
C ARG A 76 -20.71 -3.55 -47.06
N ASN A 77 -20.66 -2.22 -47.25
CA ASN A 77 -19.52 -1.50 -47.79
C ASN A 77 -18.29 -1.65 -46.85
N ILE A 78 -17.80 -2.88 -46.63
CA ILE A 78 -16.53 -3.07 -45.97
C ILE A 78 -15.47 -2.82 -47.03
N ASN A 79 -14.69 -1.77 -46.83
CA ASN A 79 -13.53 -1.49 -47.64
C ASN A 79 -12.41 -2.50 -47.30
N LEU A 80 -12.36 -3.61 -48.02
CA LEU A 80 -11.37 -4.66 -47.84
C LEU A 80 -9.93 -4.17 -48.02
N LYS A 81 -9.75 -3.03 -48.69
CA LYS A 81 -8.42 -2.41 -48.84
C LYS A 81 -7.81 -2.03 -47.47
N ASP A 82 -8.63 -1.74 -46.47
CA ASP A 82 -8.16 -1.40 -45.12
C ASP A 82 -7.54 -2.62 -44.41
N PHE A 83 -7.79 -3.85 -44.89
CA PHE A 83 -7.23 -5.09 -44.36
C PHE A 83 -6.08 -5.66 -45.22
N ASN A 84 -5.80 -5.07 -46.38
CA ASN A 84 -4.76 -5.56 -47.28
C ASN A 84 -3.33 -5.28 -46.78
N VAL A 85 -3.16 -4.40 -45.84
CA VAL A 85 -1.87 -4.07 -45.25
C VAL A 85 -1.81 -4.63 -43.82
N LYS A 86 -0.73 -5.33 -43.51
CA LYS A 86 -0.48 -5.86 -42.18
C LYS A 86 -0.46 -4.70 -41.16
N ASN A 87 -1.24 -4.83 -40.07
CA ASN A 87 -1.39 -3.82 -39.05
C ASN A 87 -2.03 -2.50 -39.52
N SER A 88 -2.88 -2.50 -40.58
CA SER A 88 -3.65 -1.32 -40.91
C SER A 88 -4.57 -0.92 -39.76
N ILE A 89 -4.56 0.37 -39.41
CA ILE A 89 -5.39 0.90 -38.33
C ILE A 89 -6.65 1.50 -38.94
N ILE A 90 -7.80 1.09 -38.42
CA ILE A 90 -9.11 1.61 -38.84
C ILE A 90 -9.35 2.94 -38.10
N GLU A 91 -9.98 3.90 -38.79
CA GLU A 91 -10.37 5.15 -38.19
C GLU A 91 -11.36 4.93 -37.03
N GLY A 92 -11.11 5.59 -35.89
CA GLY A 92 -11.97 5.48 -34.71
C GLY A 92 -11.28 5.85 -33.40
N MET A 93 -12.01 5.70 -32.32
CA MET A 93 -11.54 5.88 -30.95
C MET A 93 -11.23 4.52 -30.32
N TYR A 94 -10.06 4.41 -29.72
CA TYR A 94 -9.60 3.18 -29.06
C TYR A 94 -9.23 3.48 -27.62
N PHE A 95 -9.71 2.66 -26.69
CA PHE A 95 -9.25 2.69 -25.31
C PHE A 95 -8.03 1.79 -25.21
N VAL A 96 -6.86 2.38 -24.97
CA VAL A 96 -5.56 1.68 -25.07
C VAL A 96 -4.74 1.82 -23.80
N GLN A 97 -3.89 0.82 -23.57
CA GLN A 97 -2.76 0.98 -22.67
C GLN A 97 -1.71 1.84 -23.38
N LEU A 98 -1.51 3.05 -22.86
CA LEU A 98 -0.51 4.00 -23.38
C LEU A 98 0.84 3.77 -22.73
N ASN A 99 1.84 3.49 -23.56
CA ASN A 99 3.24 3.40 -23.14
C ASN A 99 4.04 4.50 -23.87
N ILE A 100 4.98 5.14 -23.14
CA ILE A 100 5.90 6.11 -23.72
C ILE A 100 7.33 5.64 -23.45
N ASN A 101 8.11 5.46 -24.52
CA ASN A 101 9.44 4.87 -24.45
C ASN A 101 9.45 3.55 -23.69
N GLN A 102 8.46 2.67 -23.98
CA GLN A 102 8.23 1.35 -23.35
C GLN A 102 7.81 1.40 -21.87
N LYS A 103 7.68 2.58 -21.27
CA LYS A 103 7.18 2.73 -19.91
C LYS A 103 5.66 2.97 -19.93
N ARG A 104 4.89 2.15 -19.24
CA ARG A 104 3.44 2.35 -19.08
C ARG A 104 3.16 3.67 -18.36
N MET A 105 2.33 4.52 -19.00
CA MET A 105 1.95 5.82 -18.47
C MET A 105 0.51 5.84 -17.95
N ALA A 106 -0.45 5.41 -18.78
CA ALA A 106 -1.87 5.46 -18.44
C ALA A 106 -2.67 4.50 -19.32
N ASP A 107 -3.93 4.28 -18.97
CA ASP A 107 -4.93 3.78 -19.90
C ASP A 107 -5.73 4.98 -20.39
N SER A 108 -5.80 5.21 -21.68
CA SER A 108 -6.36 6.43 -22.29
C SER A 108 -7.13 6.14 -23.56
N THR A 109 -8.14 6.95 -23.82
CA THR A 109 -8.80 6.92 -25.14
C THR A 109 -8.00 7.75 -26.13
N VAL A 110 -7.63 7.15 -27.24
CA VAL A 110 -6.89 7.80 -28.31
C VAL A 110 -7.69 7.74 -29.60
N THR A 111 -7.50 8.73 -30.45
CA THR A 111 -8.20 8.84 -31.73
C THR A 111 -7.25 8.56 -32.87
N PHE A 112 -7.65 7.66 -33.78
CA PHE A 112 -7.01 7.48 -35.07
C PHE A 112 -7.88 8.10 -36.14
N ALA A 113 -7.34 9.02 -36.91
CA ALA A 113 -8.06 9.75 -37.97
C ALA A 113 -7.42 9.46 -39.34
N LYS A 114 -8.25 9.37 -40.37
CA LYS A 114 -7.79 9.10 -41.75
C LYS A 114 -7.55 10.42 -42.50
N PRO A 115 -6.29 10.77 -42.83
CA PRO A 115 -6.01 11.93 -43.65
C PRO A 115 -6.54 11.74 -45.08
N LYS A 116 -6.95 12.83 -45.72
CA LYS A 116 -7.52 12.80 -47.09
C LYS A 116 -6.63 12.14 -48.15
N ASN A 117 -5.31 12.06 -47.90
CA ASN A 117 -4.31 11.56 -48.86
C ASN A 117 -3.63 10.27 -48.43
N LYS A 118 -4.14 9.53 -47.44
CA LYS A 118 -3.57 8.27 -46.98
C LYS A 118 -4.64 7.16 -46.86
N ASP A 119 -4.21 5.93 -47.14
CA ASP A 119 -5.12 4.77 -47.08
C ASP A 119 -5.31 4.21 -45.66
N SER A 120 -4.42 4.51 -44.69
CA SER A 120 -4.52 4.09 -43.30
C SER A 120 -4.70 5.27 -42.36
N ALA A 121 -5.43 5.07 -41.24
CA ALA A 121 -5.56 6.06 -40.19
C ALA A 121 -4.24 6.28 -39.44
N ILE A 122 -4.02 7.48 -38.98
CA ILE A 122 -2.85 7.89 -38.21
C ILE A 122 -3.27 8.33 -36.80
N LEU A 123 -2.38 8.16 -35.85
CA LEU A 123 -2.61 8.63 -34.47
C LEU A 123 -2.78 10.15 -34.47
N CYS A 124 -3.86 10.60 -33.89
CA CYS A 124 -4.18 11.99 -33.61
C CYS A 124 -3.79 12.34 -32.17
N ILE A 125 -2.78 13.18 -31.98
CA ILE A 125 -2.40 13.67 -30.66
C ILE A 125 -3.24 14.89 -30.35
N ASP A 126 -4.29 14.70 -29.58
CA ASP A 126 -5.13 15.76 -29.03
C ASP A 126 -4.53 16.32 -27.72
N GLN A 127 -5.19 17.33 -27.14
CA GLN A 127 -4.73 17.96 -25.89
C GLN A 127 -4.71 16.97 -24.71
N GLY A 128 -5.60 15.98 -24.70
CA GLY A 128 -5.62 14.93 -23.67
C GLY A 128 -4.38 14.06 -23.74
N LEU A 129 -4.07 13.52 -24.91
CA LEU A 129 -2.90 12.70 -25.15
C LEU A 129 -1.60 13.51 -24.97
N LEU A 130 -1.59 14.78 -25.42
CA LEU A 130 -0.42 15.66 -25.26
C LEU A 130 -0.01 15.85 -23.81
N ASN A 131 -0.97 15.91 -22.89
CA ASN A 131 -0.71 16.04 -21.46
C ASN A 131 -0.01 14.80 -20.85
N HIS A 132 -0.12 13.64 -21.49
CA HIS A 132 0.55 12.41 -21.08
C HIS A 132 1.97 12.26 -21.65
N LEU A 133 2.34 13.05 -22.64
CA LEU A 133 3.65 12.94 -23.30
C LEU A 133 4.79 13.58 -22.48
N ASP A 134 4.48 14.38 -21.44
CA ASP A 134 5.45 15.07 -20.59
C ASP A 134 6.52 15.85 -21.37
N LEU A 135 6.11 16.56 -22.42
CA LEU A 135 7.01 17.37 -23.24
C LEU A 135 7.54 18.58 -22.45
N THR A 136 8.77 19.01 -22.80
CA THR A 136 9.33 20.23 -22.20
C THR A 136 8.53 21.46 -22.64
N THR A 137 8.54 22.51 -21.81
CA THR A 137 7.81 23.77 -22.09
C THR A 137 8.26 24.41 -23.40
N GLU A 138 9.53 24.22 -23.78
CA GLU A 138 10.08 24.75 -25.03
C GLU A 138 9.51 24.01 -26.25
N VAL A 139 9.39 22.69 -26.19
CA VAL A 139 8.75 21.90 -27.24
C VAL A 139 7.29 22.28 -27.40
N ILE A 140 6.54 22.35 -26.30
CA ILE A 140 5.10 22.69 -26.32
C ILE A 140 4.87 24.07 -26.97
N LYS A 141 5.71 25.06 -26.69
CA LYS A 141 5.59 26.41 -27.30
C LYS A 141 5.80 26.41 -28.80
N ASN A 142 6.57 25.46 -29.35
CA ASN A 142 6.89 25.37 -30.75
C ASN A 142 5.96 24.45 -31.55
N LEU A 143 4.99 23.77 -30.89
CA LEU A 143 4.03 22.92 -31.56
C LEU A 143 3.00 23.74 -32.37
N PRO A 144 2.58 23.24 -33.54
CA PRO A 144 1.52 23.89 -34.31
C PRO A 144 0.20 23.88 -33.52
N SER A 145 -0.56 24.98 -33.64
CA SER A 145 -1.87 25.11 -32.97
C SER A 145 -2.96 24.42 -33.79
N VAL A 146 -3.00 23.09 -33.76
CA VAL A 146 -3.98 22.27 -34.48
C VAL A 146 -4.66 21.30 -33.51
N ASN A 147 -5.89 20.92 -33.81
CA ASN A 147 -6.66 20.01 -32.93
C ASN A 147 -6.16 18.56 -32.98
N CYS A 148 -5.36 18.19 -33.96
CA CYS A 148 -4.85 16.86 -34.19
C CYS A 148 -3.39 16.95 -34.67
N LEU A 149 -2.44 16.75 -33.74
CA LEU A 149 -1.01 16.74 -34.04
C LEU A 149 -0.56 15.34 -34.50
N ASN A 150 0.35 15.30 -35.46
CA ASN A 150 1.05 14.06 -35.77
C ASN A 150 2.25 13.88 -34.83
N VAL A 151 2.64 12.66 -34.52
CA VAL A 151 3.85 12.38 -33.70
C VAL A 151 5.11 13.01 -34.31
N LYS A 152 5.17 13.14 -35.65
CA LYS A 152 6.27 13.79 -36.37
C LYS A 152 6.32 15.30 -36.19
N ASP A 153 5.23 15.93 -35.78
CA ASP A 153 5.21 17.37 -35.47
C ASP A 153 5.97 17.65 -34.15
N ILE A 154 6.10 16.66 -33.26
CA ILE A 154 6.93 16.75 -32.05
C ILE A 154 8.42 16.65 -32.42
N SER A 155 8.77 15.69 -33.24
CA SER A 155 10.14 15.48 -33.73
C SER A 155 10.13 14.54 -34.92
N SER A 156 11.04 14.77 -35.90
CA SER A 156 11.22 13.88 -37.04
C SER A 156 11.61 12.45 -36.66
N SER A 157 12.27 12.28 -35.51
CA SER A 157 12.66 10.97 -34.96
C SER A 157 11.61 10.33 -34.06
N ALA A 158 10.53 11.04 -33.73
CA ALA A 158 9.43 10.45 -32.94
C ALA A 158 8.57 9.53 -33.82
N TYR A 159 8.08 8.42 -33.24
CA TYR A 159 7.22 7.46 -33.92
C TYR A 159 6.32 6.74 -32.91
N TYR A 160 5.36 5.97 -33.41
CA TYR A 160 4.51 5.13 -32.56
C TYR A 160 4.32 3.74 -33.16
N GLU A 161 4.02 2.78 -32.29
CA GLU A 161 3.63 1.41 -32.63
C GLU A 161 2.30 1.11 -31.93
N PHE A 162 1.31 0.61 -32.68
CA PHE A 162 0.00 0.24 -32.15
C PHE A 162 -0.28 -1.23 -32.36
N ASP A 163 -0.42 -2.00 -31.29
CA ASP A 163 -0.90 -3.38 -31.32
C ASP A 163 -2.42 -3.36 -31.12
N ALA A 164 -3.17 -3.40 -32.22
CA ALA A 164 -4.64 -3.38 -32.18
C ALA A 164 -5.23 -4.63 -31.53
N SER A 165 -4.50 -5.77 -31.53
CA SER A 165 -4.97 -7.02 -30.91
C SER A 165 -4.93 -6.98 -29.40
N LYS A 166 -3.98 -6.24 -28.84
CA LYS A 166 -3.80 -6.08 -27.40
C LYS A 166 -4.25 -4.71 -26.88
N LEU A 167 -4.61 -3.82 -27.79
CA LEU A 167 -4.92 -2.41 -27.47
C LEU A 167 -3.78 -1.71 -26.73
N ILE A 168 -2.53 -1.93 -27.19
CA ILE A 168 -1.33 -1.30 -26.64
C ILE A 168 -0.78 -0.29 -27.65
N LEU A 169 -0.66 0.95 -27.21
CA LEU A 169 -0.03 2.03 -27.97
C LEU A 169 1.30 2.41 -27.33
N ASN A 170 2.40 2.19 -28.06
CA ASN A 170 3.74 2.64 -27.68
C ASN A 170 4.09 3.91 -28.50
N ILE A 171 4.39 5.01 -27.82
CA ILE A 171 4.88 6.24 -28.46
C ILE A 171 6.34 6.41 -28.05
N TYR A 172 7.20 6.63 -29.05
CA TYR A 172 8.63 6.84 -28.85
C TYR A 172 8.99 8.30 -29.14
N ILE A 173 9.50 8.99 -28.13
CA ILE A 173 9.89 10.40 -28.19
C ILE A 173 11.32 10.53 -27.63
N PRO A 174 12.22 11.28 -28.29
CA PRO A 174 13.55 11.53 -27.77
C PRO A 174 13.53 12.08 -26.34
N GLN A 175 14.35 11.53 -25.47
CA GLN A 175 14.37 11.91 -24.04
C GLN A 175 14.66 13.40 -23.84
N ALA A 176 15.50 14.00 -24.68
CA ALA A 176 15.83 15.43 -24.62
C ALA A 176 14.61 16.37 -24.81
N LEU A 177 13.51 15.86 -25.41
CA LEU A 177 12.28 16.64 -25.64
C LEU A 177 11.24 16.44 -24.53
N ARG A 178 11.53 15.58 -23.56
CA ARG A 178 10.63 15.26 -22.46
C ARG A 178 11.15 15.78 -21.13
N THR A 179 10.21 16.18 -20.26
CA THR A 179 10.52 16.45 -18.87
C THR A 179 10.71 15.11 -18.14
N GLU A 180 11.89 14.89 -17.58
CA GLU A 180 12.15 13.70 -16.77
C GLU A 180 11.44 13.78 -15.44
N HIS A 181 10.56 12.83 -15.21
CA HIS A 181 9.91 12.64 -13.92
C HIS A 181 10.45 11.39 -13.21
N PRO A 182 10.66 11.46 -11.89
CA PRO A 182 11.05 10.30 -11.11
C PRO A 182 9.97 9.22 -11.14
N ASP A 183 10.37 7.96 -10.94
CA ASP A 183 9.45 6.84 -10.93
C ASP A 183 8.37 7.01 -9.87
N GLY A 184 7.12 6.73 -10.26
CA GLY A 184 5.95 6.97 -9.43
C GLY A 184 5.49 8.43 -9.40
N TYR A 185 5.98 9.26 -10.29
CA TYR A 185 5.45 10.61 -10.42
C TYR A 185 4.00 10.58 -10.90
N ILE A 186 3.18 11.31 -10.19
CA ILE A 186 1.79 11.60 -10.56
C ILE A 186 1.67 13.10 -10.61
N ASN A 187 1.08 13.62 -11.68
CA ASN A 187 0.87 15.06 -11.80
C ASN A 187 -0.01 15.55 -10.63
N PRO A 188 0.47 16.49 -9.80
CA PRO A 188 -0.28 16.98 -8.65
C PRO A 188 -1.66 17.57 -8.95
N LYS A 189 -1.92 17.99 -10.19
CA LYS A 189 -3.25 18.44 -10.65
C LYS A 189 -4.29 17.31 -10.65
N LEU A 190 -3.85 16.04 -10.69
CA LEU A 190 -4.71 14.86 -10.64
C LEU A 190 -5.07 14.43 -9.21
N PHE A 191 -4.47 15.03 -8.19
CA PHE A 191 -4.78 14.73 -6.79
C PHE A 191 -6.20 15.15 -6.45
N ASP A 192 -7.09 14.15 -6.36
CA ASP A 192 -8.50 14.34 -6.12
C ASP A 192 -8.78 14.74 -4.66
N LYS A 193 -9.34 15.92 -4.46
CA LYS A 193 -9.76 16.43 -3.15
C LYS A 193 -10.98 15.70 -2.57
N GLY A 194 -11.60 14.83 -3.36
CA GLY A 194 -12.80 14.09 -2.99
C GLY A 194 -14.09 14.92 -3.04
N ILE A 195 -15.19 14.23 -2.72
CA ILE A 195 -16.51 14.83 -2.62
C ILE A 195 -16.86 15.22 -1.18
N ASN A 196 -17.89 16.03 -1.02
CA ASN A 196 -18.44 16.35 0.29
C ASN A 196 -19.05 15.10 0.93
N SER A 197 -18.61 14.77 2.13
CA SER A 197 -19.06 13.62 2.89
C SER A 197 -18.81 13.79 4.37
N SER A 198 -19.44 12.98 5.18
CA SER A 198 -19.12 12.86 6.61
C SER A 198 -19.13 11.42 7.04
N PHE A 199 -18.41 11.11 8.11
CA PHE A 199 -18.40 9.78 8.68
C PHE A 199 -18.29 9.82 10.19
N ILE A 200 -18.73 8.72 10.80
CA ILE A 200 -18.45 8.39 12.19
C ILE A 200 -18.05 6.92 12.26
N SER A 201 -16.91 6.62 12.85
CA SER A 201 -16.48 5.29 13.21
C SER A 201 -16.46 5.14 14.72
N TYR A 202 -16.83 3.98 15.19
CA TYR A 202 -16.97 3.67 16.60
C TYR A 202 -16.30 2.34 16.96
N ASN A 203 -15.78 2.29 18.18
CA ASN A 203 -15.31 1.08 18.81
C ASN A 203 -15.84 1.07 20.26
N TYR A 204 -16.86 0.26 20.50
CA TYR A 204 -17.48 0.10 21.80
C TYR A 204 -16.99 -1.19 22.45
N ASN A 205 -16.64 -1.12 23.72
CA ASN A 205 -16.26 -2.25 24.55
C ASN A 205 -16.92 -2.13 25.90
N THR A 206 -17.57 -3.19 26.37
CA THR A 206 -18.07 -3.30 27.74
C THR A 206 -17.46 -4.51 28.39
N ASN A 207 -17.01 -4.34 29.61
CA ASN A 207 -16.40 -5.38 30.42
C ASN A 207 -17.12 -5.46 31.77
N HIS A 208 -17.57 -6.66 32.09
CA HIS A 208 -18.21 -6.99 33.35
C HIS A 208 -17.33 -7.96 34.12
N ASN A 209 -16.93 -7.62 35.31
CA ASN A 209 -16.34 -8.54 36.26
C ASN A 209 -17.21 -8.60 37.52
N ASN A 210 -16.92 -9.50 38.48
CA ASN A 210 -17.73 -9.66 39.67
C ASN A 210 -17.89 -8.39 40.53
N GLU A 211 -17.04 -7.42 40.36
CA GLU A 211 -16.96 -6.22 41.18
C GLU A 211 -17.42 -4.97 40.43
N LYS A 212 -17.16 -4.91 39.12
CA LYS A 212 -17.30 -3.67 38.34
C LYS A 212 -17.77 -3.89 36.92
N ASN A 213 -18.52 -2.92 36.42
CA ASN A 213 -18.85 -2.77 35.01
C ASN A 213 -18.08 -1.58 34.44
N THR A 214 -17.31 -1.81 33.40
CA THR A 214 -16.62 -0.73 32.69
C THR A 214 -17.11 -0.65 31.24
N GLN A 215 -17.30 0.55 30.75
CA GLN A 215 -17.68 0.81 29.37
C GLN A 215 -16.71 1.79 28.76
N TYR A 216 -16.28 1.49 27.54
CA TYR A 216 -15.40 2.31 26.76
C TYR A 216 -15.98 2.49 25.36
N LEU A 217 -16.10 3.73 24.90
CA LEU A 217 -16.52 4.06 23.55
C LEU A 217 -15.52 5.03 22.93
N SER A 218 -14.80 4.59 21.91
CA SER A 218 -13.98 5.46 21.07
C SER A 218 -14.78 5.90 19.84
N LEU A 219 -14.77 7.20 19.59
CA LEU A 219 -15.44 7.82 18.45
C LEU A 219 -14.40 8.57 17.60
N ASN A 220 -14.41 8.28 16.29
CA ASN A 220 -13.66 9.03 15.30
C ASN A 220 -14.64 9.55 14.27
N GLY A 221 -14.73 10.86 14.11
CA GLY A 221 -15.62 11.52 13.17
C GLY A 221 -14.88 12.38 12.17
N GLY A 222 -15.47 12.61 11.02
CA GLY A 222 -14.89 13.50 10.03
C GLY A 222 -15.93 14.12 9.10
N VAL A 223 -15.60 15.31 8.62
CA VAL A 223 -16.35 16.03 7.60
C VAL A 223 -15.39 16.48 6.52
N ASN A 224 -15.69 16.16 5.28
CA ASN A 224 -14.96 16.56 4.08
C ASN A 224 -15.75 17.60 3.32
N LEU A 225 -15.19 18.78 3.14
CA LEU A 225 -15.83 19.88 2.42
C LEU A 225 -14.83 20.58 1.49
N ASN A 226 -14.97 20.36 0.19
CA ASN A 226 -14.21 21.06 -0.86
C ASN A 226 -12.67 21.11 -0.63
N GLY A 227 -12.06 20.00 -0.16
CA GLY A 227 -10.62 19.90 0.10
C GLY A 227 -10.17 20.37 1.48
N TRP A 228 -11.13 20.66 2.36
CA TRP A 228 -10.92 20.82 3.79
C TRP A 228 -11.44 19.57 4.51
N TYR A 229 -10.67 19.06 5.48
CA TYR A 229 -10.90 17.79 6.16
C TYR A 229 -10.92 18.02 7.66
N PHE A 230 -12.12 18.16 8.25
CA PHE A 230 -12.26 18.18 9.71
C PHE A 230 -12.17 16.76 10.26
N ARG A 231 -11.42 16.57 11.34
CA ARG A 231 -11.28 15.30 12.06
C ARG A 231 -11.48 15.54 13.54
N HIS A 232 -12.24 14.62 14.13
CA HIS A 232 -12.52 14.55 15.55
C HIS A 232 -12.18 13.17 16.07
N GLN A 233 -11.44 13.09 17.16
CA GLN A 233 -11.20 11.86 17.90
C GLN A 233 -11.47 12.09 19.38
N GLY A 234 -12.26 11.19 19.98
CA GLY A 234 -12.54 11.23 21.41
C GLY A 234 -12.92 9.88 21.97
N SER A 235 -12.92 9.79 23.28
CA SER A 235 -13.32 8.58 23.99
C SER A 235 -14.23 8.91 25.17
N PHE A 236 -15.11 7.98 25.49
CA PHE A 236 -15.99 7.99 26.63
C PHE A 236 -15.64 6.80 27.52
N ASP A 237 -15.40 7.06 28.79
CA ASP A 237 -15.10 6.06 29.81
C ASP A 237 -16.15 6.15 30.91
N SER A 238 -16.68 5.02 31.34
CA SER A 238 -17.63 4.90 32.46
C SER A 238 -17.29 3.68 33.29
N GLU A 239 -17.38 3.83 34.60
CA GLU A 239 -17.20 2.77 35.59
C GLU A 239 -18.44 2.70 36.48
N ASP A 240 -19.06 1.53 36.55
CA ASP A 240 -20.33 1.25 37.28
C ASP A 240 -21.47 2.21 36.91
N SER A 241 -22.11 2.80 37.92
CA SER A 241 -23.20 3.77 37.77
C SER A 241 -22.75 5.22 37.69
N SER A 242 -21.43 5.48 37.59
CA SER A 242 -20.90 6.82 37.41
C SER A 242 -21.26 7.40 36.04
N LEU A 243 -21.64 8.67 36.00
CA LEU A 243 -21.73 9.41 34.75
C LEU A 243 -20.33 9.44 34.13
N GLY A 244 -20.18 8.73 33.02
CA GLY A 244 -18.89 8.62 32.36
C GLY A 244 -18.31 9.95 31.88
N THR A 245 -17.01 10.00 31.70
CA THR A 245 -16.30 11.19 31.25
C THR A 245 -15.98 11.07 29.76
N TYR A 246 -16.37 12.09 28.98
CA TYR A 246 -15.94 12.21 27.59
C TYR A 246 -14.66 13.03 27.50
N ARG A 247 -13.65 12.50 26.82
CA ARG A 247 -12.38 13.17 26.54
C ARG A 247 -12.21 13.36 25.05
N SER A 248 -11.98 14.61 24.64
CA SER A 248 -11.65 14.95 23.25
C SER A 248 -10.14 15.00 23.09
N ASN A 249 -9.62 14.14 22.21
CA ASN A 249 -8.19 14.02 21.98
C ASN A 249 -7.73 14.85 20.78
N GLU A 250 -8.58 15.00 19.77
CA GLU A 250 -8.27 15.69 18.52
C GLU A 250 -9.52 16.39 17.97
N ASN A 251 -9.33 17.64 17.55
CA ASN A 251 -10.31 18.43 16.79
C ASN A 251 -9.54 19.28 15.78
N VAL A 252 -9.30 18.80 14.61
CA VAL A 252 -8.37 19.39 13.65
C VAL A 252 -8.98 19.54 12.28
N LEU A 253 -8.72 20.67 11.67
CA LEU A 253 -9.04 20.98 10.27
C LEU A 253 -7.77 20.90 9.44
N HIS A 254 -7.71 19.97 8.49
CA HIS A 254 -6.60 19.78 7.58
C HIS A 254 -6.91 20.31 6.19
N THR A 255 -5.88 20.79 5.49
CA THR A 255 -5.89 21.01 4.03
C THR A 255 -4.49 20.85 3.45
N ASP A 256 -4.40 20.41 2.22
CA ASP A 256 -3.13 20.21 1.52
C ASP A 256 -2.72 21.47 0.75
N ILE A 257 -1.46 21.87 0.91
CA ILE A 257 -0.80 22.90 0.12
C ILE A 257 0.08 22.19 -0.92
N VAL A 258 -0.56 21.67 -1.94
CA VAL A 258 0.05 20.78 -2.94
C VAL A 258 1.32 21.36 -3.59
N PRO A 259 1.38 22.66 -3.96
CA PRO A 259 2.59 23.22 -4.61
C PRO A 259 3.88 23.09 -3.82
N ILE A 260 3.80 23.00 -2.49
CA ILE A 260 4.96 22.86 -1.59
C ILE A 260 4.98 21.51 -0.88
N TYR A 261 4.19 20.55 -1.33
CA TYR A 261 4.08 19.19 -0.76
C TYR A 261 3.89 19.20 0.76
N SER A 262 2.97 20.03 1.24
CA SER A 262 2.78 20.27 2.67
C SER A 262 1.31 20.24 3.07
N ARG A 263 1.07 20.03 4.36
CA ARG A 263 -0.24 20.07 4.98
C ARG A 263 -0.32 21.18 6.02
N LEU A 264 -1.41 21.92 5.97
CA LEU A 264 -1.84 22.84 7.01
C LEU A 264 -2.81 22.12 7.95
N SER A 265 -2.58 22.26 9.25
CA SER A 265 -3.44 21.72 10.33
C SER A 265 -3.81 22.85 11.27
N LEU A 266 -5.10 23.00 11.60
CA LEU A 266 -5.63 24.04 12.48
C LEU A 266 -6.55 23.42 13.52
N GLY A 267 -6.34 23.71 14.79
CA GLY A 267 -7.18 23.22 15.90
C GLY A 267 -6.42 22.51 16.99
N GLN A 268 -7.03 21.50 17.61
CA GLN A 268 -6.45 20.66 18.67
C GLN A 268 -5.85 19.41 18.05
N PHE A 269 -4.54 19.24 18.13
CA PHE A 269 -3.82 18.09 17.58
C PHE A 269 -2.44 17.93 18.21
N SER A 270 -1.81 16.77 18.01
CA SER A 270 -0.40 16.57 18.35
C SER A 270 0.49 16.98 17.19
N THR A 271 1.52 17.80 17.44
CA THR A 271 2.41 18.31 16.39
C THR A 271 3.13 17.17 15.68
N GLN A 272 3.14 17.21 14.35
CA GLN A 272 3.92 16.30 13.53
C GLN A 272 5.36 16.82 13.46
N ASN A 273 6.30 16.05 13.99
CA ASN A 273 7.70 16.40 14.03
C ASN A 273 8.58 15.27 13.54
N TYR A 274 9.71 15.63 12.94
CA TYR A 274 10.69 14.67 12.45
C TYR A 274 11.86 14.49 13.43
N GLN A 275 12.12 15.49 14.27
CA GLN A 275 13.31 15.52 15.12
C GLN A 275 13.03 15.92 16.56
N LEU A 276 12.07 16.80 16.78
CA LEU A 276 11.65 17.27 18.09
C LEU A 276 10.55 16.40 18.69
N GLU A 277 10.27 16.59 19.97
CA GLU A 277 9.14 15.95 20.65
C GLU A 277 7.80 16.40 20.05
N SER A 278 6.87 15.47 19.87
CA SER A 278 5.50 15.80 19.48
C SER A 278 4.74 16.37 20.66
N LEU A 279 4.09 17.50 20.48
CA LEU A 279 3.38 18.22 21.52
C LEU A 279 1.89 18.29 21.22
N PRO A 280 1.02 17.98 22.18
CA PRO A 280 -0.40 18.25 22.05
C PRO A 280 -0.64 19.76 22.18
N ILE A 281 -1.21 20.38 21.15
CA ILE A 281 -1.45 21.82 21.09
C ILE A 281 -2.86 22.14 20.58
N ILE A 282 -3.34 23.31 20.94
CA ILE A 282 -4.41 24.00 20.21
C ILE A 282 -3.76 25.16 19.45
N GLY A 283 -3.72 25.05 18.12
CA GLY A 283 -3.00 26.02 17.31
C GLY A 283 -3.00 25.72 15.82
N ALA A 284 -1.91 26.05 15.17
CA ALA A 284 -1.70 25.85 13.73
C ALA A 284 -0.35 25.18 13.48
N GLN A 285 -0.29 24.32 12.47
CA GLN A 285 0.95 23.72 11.98
C GLN A 285 0.95 23.64 10.46
N ILE A 286 2.10 23.94 9.85
CA ILE A 286 2.43 23.56 8.49
C ILE A 286 3.58 22.56 8.53
N ALA A 287 3.44 21.43 7.86
CA ALA A 287 4.45 20.39 7.80
C ALA A 287 4.56 19.78 6.39
N SER A 288 5.78 19.47 5.96
CA SER A 288 5.98 18.74 4.72
C SER A 288 5.35 17.36 4.82
N ASP A 289 4.69 16.90 3.75
CA ASP A 289 4.12 15.56 3.66
C ASP A 289 4.84 14.75 2.58
N GLN A 290 5.73 13.87 3.00
CA GLN A 290 6.54 13.03 2.10
C GLN A 290 5.67 12.11 1.23
N THR A 291 4.45 11.80 1.67
CA THR A 291 3.54 10.92 0.90
C THR A 291 3.03 11.56 -0.39
N MET A 292 3.10 12.90 -0.50
CA MET A 292 2.77 13.63 -1.75
C MET A 292 3.88 13.51 -2.81
N LEU A 293 5.07 13.05 -2.44
CA LEU A 293 6.18 12.84 -3.37
C LEU A 293 5.99 11.53 -4.14
N PRO A 294 6.59 11.39 -5.34
CA PRO A 294 6.69 10.12 -6.03
C PRO A 294 7.25 9.03 -5.12
N TRP A 295 6.75 7.79 -5.22
CA TRP A 295 7.17 6.71 -4.32
C TRP A 295 8.69 6.49 -4.31
N SER A 296 9.35 6.68 -5.47
CA SER A 296 10.80 6.61 -5.59
C SER A 296 11.56 7.71 -4.81
N GLN A 297 10.85 8.74 -4.34
CA GLN A 297 11.43 9.86 -3.58
C GLN A 297 10.97 9.92 -2.12
N GLN A 298 9.99 9.11 -1.71
CA GLN A 298 9.47 9.09 -0.34
C GLN A 298 10.45 8.48 0.67
N THR A 299 11.22 7.49 0.24
CA THR A 299 12.20 6.80 1.08
C THR A 299 13.61 7.17 0.69
N TYR A 300 14.55 7.07 1.66
CA TYR A 300 15.94 7.27 1.36
C TYR A 300 16.42 6.25 0.31
N SER A 301 17.07 6.76 -0.75
CA SER A 301 17.88 6.00 -1.69
C SER A 301 19.01 6.89 -2.18
N PRO A 302 20.22 6.34 -2.40
CA PRO A 302 21.34 7.14 -2.86
C PRO A 302 21.11 7.67 -4.28
N VAL A 303 21.65 8.83 -4.54
CA VAL A 303 21.74 9.38 -5.90
C VAL A 303 22.98 8.80 -6.56
N ILE A 304 22.81 8.27 -7.78
CA ILE A 304 23.91 7.72 -8.57
C ILE A 304 24.34 8.78 -9.58
N GLU A 305 25.60 9.26 -9.48
CA GLU A 305 26.20 10.23 -10.38
C GLU A 305 27.47 9.63 -10.99
N ASN A 306 27.60 9.70 -12.31
CA ASN A 306 28.81 9.25 -13.02
C ASN A 306 28.84 9.87 -14.43
N VAL A 307 29.83 9.50 -15.26
CA VAL A 307 29.98 9.93 -16.64
C VAL A 307 29.93 8.72 -17.57
N ALA A 308 29.05 8.74 -18.56
CA ALA A 308 29.06 7.79 -19.68
C ALA A 308 29.86 8.33 -20.86
N ASN A 309 30.72 7.52 -21.45
CA ASN A 309 31.55 7.93 -22.60
C ASN A 309 30.74 7.94 -23.91
N SER A 310 29.68 7.14 -23.95
CA SER A 310 28.75 7.02 -25.08
C SER A 310 27.32 6.93 -24.52
N ASN A 311 26.32 6.77 -25.38
CA ASN A 311 25.02 6.32 -24.89
C ASN A 311 25.20 4.98 -24.19
N ALA A 312 24.80 4.90 -22.91
CA ALA A 312 25.07 3.76 -22.08
C ALA A 312 23.80 3.29 -21.34
N VAL A 313 23.76 2.01 -20.99
CA VAL A 313 22.72 1.45 -20.12
C VAL A 313 23.30 1.32 -18.71
N VAL A 314 22.74 2.05 -17.76
CA VAL A 314 23.09 1.96 -16.35
C VAL A 314 22.21 0.93 -15.68
N LYS A 315 22.80 -0.10 -15.09
CA LYS A 315 22.12 -1.16 -14.34
C LYS A 315 22.56 -1.10 -12.89
N VAL A 316 21.61 -1.23 -11.98
CA VAL A 316 21.89 -1.25 -10.53
C VAL A 316 21.43 -2.58 -9.96
N TYR A 317 22.34 -3.21 -9.24
CA TYR A 317 22.09 -4.49 -8.58
C TYR A 317 22.21 -4.34 -7.06
N GLN A 318 21.38 -5.05 -6.34
CA GLN A 318 21.50 -5.25 -4.89
C GLN A 318 21.39 -6.73 -4.59
N ASN A 319 22.35 -7.28 -3.87
CA ASN A 319 22.44 -8.72 -3.55
C ASN A 319 22.30 -9.63 -4.78
N GLY A 320 22.88 -9.20 -5.91
CA GLY A 320 22.85 -9.93 -7.19
C GLY A 320 21.54 -9.78 -7.98
N ILE A 321 20.53 -9.12 -7.44
CA ILE A 321 19.26 -8.86 -8.12
C ILE A 321 19.31 -7.48 -8.78
N LYS A 322 18.96 -7.41 -10.06
CA LYS A 322 18.82 -6.12 -10.78
C LYS A 322 17.57 -5.39 -10.27
N ILE A 323 17.77 -4.22 -9.65
CA ILE A 323 16.70 -3.42 -9.05
C ILE A 323 16.35 -2.18 -9.87
N TYR A 324 17.23 -1.79 -10.80
CA TYR A 324 17.01 -0.61 -11.63
C TYR A 324 17.80 -0.72 -12.96
N GLU A 325 17.22 -0.17 -14.02
CA GLU A 325 17.90 -0.07 -15.34
C GLU A 325 17.42 1.20 -16.04
N ARG A 326 18.36 1.95 -16.62
CA ARG A 326 18.06 3.16 -17.39
C ARG A 326 19.11 3.43 -18.43
N THR A 327 18.68 3.86 -19.65
CA THR A 327 19.57 4.40 -20.67
C THR A 327 19.88 5.85 -20.37
N VAL A 328 21.16 6.22 -20.46
CA VAL A 328 21.67 7.58 -20.26
C VAL A 328 22.44 8.04 -21.51
N PRO A 329 22.36 9.34 -21.84
CA PRO A 329 23.14 9.90 -22.95
C PRO A 329 24.63 9.94 -22.59
N ALA A 330 25.49 10.14 -23.61
CA ALA A 330 26.88 10.42 -23.39
C ALA A 330 27.08 11.71 -22.56
N GLY A 331 28.00 11.68 -21.62
CA GLY A 331 28.31 12.78 -20.70
C GLY A 331 27.95 12.47 -19.24
N PRO A 332 27.97 13.48 -18.36
CA PRO A 332 27.59 13.32 -16.96
C PRO A 332 26.10 13.02 -16.82
N PHE A 333 25.78 12.02 -16.01
CA PHE A 333 24.41 11.64 -15.72
C PHE A 333 24.15 11.56 -14.21
N LYS A 334 22.87 11.72 -13.84
CA LYS A 334 22.40 11.67 -12.46
C LYS A 334 21.10 10.88 -12.39
N ILE A 335 21.09 9.80 -11.57
CA ILE A 335 19.90 9.01 -11.28
C ILE A 335 19.42 9.37 -9.87
N THR A 336 18.23 9.95 -9.78
CA THR A 336 17.62 10.42 -8.52
C THR A 336 16.34 9.66 -8.16
N ASP A 337 15.90 8.79 -9.04
CA ASP A 337 14.64 8.08 -8.97
C ASP A 337 14.80 6.58 -8.63
N LEU A 338 15.97 6.19 -8.14
CA LEU A 338 16.16 4.87 -7.55
C LEU A 338 15.16 4.70 -6.41
N GLY A 339 14.35 3.65 -6.46
CA GLY A 339 13.32 3.36 -5.46
C GLY A 339 13.91 3.02 -4.08
N SER A 340 13.07 2.55 -3.17
CA SER A 340 13.52 2.11 -1.86
C SER A 340 14.55 0.99 -2.01
N VAL A 341 15.72 1.19 -1.41
CA VAL A 341 16.81 0.20 -1.39
C VAL A 341 16.99 -0.32 0.03
N GLY A 342 17.26 -1.62 0.18
CA GLY A 342 17.60 -2.23 1.47
C GLY A 342 18.99 -1.84 1.96
N ASN A 343 19.41 -2.44 3.08
CA ASN A 343 20.80 -2.38 3.50
C ASN A 343 21.68 -3.25 2.59
N GLY A 344 22.95 -2.92 2.46
CA GLY A 344 23.92 -3.65 1.68
C GLY A 344 24.53 -2.84 0.54
N ASN A 345 25.43 -3.47 -0.21
CA ASN A 345 26.14 -2.79 -1.27
C ASN A 345 25.29 -2.74 -2.55
N LEU A 346 25.24 -1.57 -3.16
CA LEU A 346 24.75 -1.42 -4.53
C LEU A 346 25.90 -1.61 -5.51
N MET A 347 25.77 -2.50 -6.47
CA MET A 347 26.67 -2.63 -7.61
C MET A 347 26.06 -1.90 -8.80
N VAL A 348 26.78 -0.95 -9.35
CA VAL A 348 26.35 -0.16 -10.51
C VAL A 348 27.21 -0.56 -11.71
N GLU A 349 26.56 -1.00 -12.77
CA GLU A 349 27.17 -1.29 -14.06
C GLU A 349 26.77 -0.22 -15.07
N ILE A 350 27.74 0.33 -15.77
CA ILE A 350 27.54 1.23 -16.91
C ILE A 350 27.99 0.45 -18.16
N VAL A 351 27.04 0.04 -18.98
CA VAL A 351 27.25 -0.69 -20.21
C VAL A 351 27.25 0.33 -21.36
N GLU A 352 28.42 0.67 -21.85
CA GLU A 352 28.61 1.59 -22.96
C GLU A 352 28.12 1.00 -24.30
N ASN A 353 27.79 1.83 -25.27
CA ASN A 353 27.37 1.36 -26.60
C ASN A 353 28.44 0.52 -27.31
N SER A 354 29.71 0.70 -26.94
CA SER A 354 30.85 -0.11 -27.40
C SER A 354 30.87 -1.53 -26.83
N GLY A 355 30.01 -1.84 -25.84
CA GLY A 355 30.05 -3.09 -25.07
C GLY A 355 31.02 -3.05 -23.90
N GLU A 356 31.73 -1.97 -23.66
CA GLU A 356 32.57 -1.78 -22.47
C GLU A 356 31.67 -1.69 -21.23
N ILE A 357 32.02 -2.44 -20.18
CA ILE A 357 31.29 -2.43 -18.90
C ILE A 357 32.17 -1.84 -17.82
N LYS A 358 31.70 -0.75 -17.20
CA LYS A 358 32.31 -0.13 -16.03
C LYS A 358 31.49 -0.48 -14.80
N THR A 359 32.12 -1.05 -13.79
CA THR A 359 31.45 -1.47 -12.57
C THR A 359 32.04 -0.75 -11.35
N TYR A 360 31.18 -0.25 -10.46
CA TYR A 360 31.60 0.24 -9.16
C TYR A 360 30.59 -0.12 -8.07
N THR A 361 31.07 -0.18 -6.83
CA THR A 361 30.25 -0.55 -5.68
C THR A 361 30.04 0.64 -4.77
N MET A 362 28.77 0.88 -4.38
CA MET A 362 28.37 1.90 -3.42
C MET A 362 27.90 1.21 -2.15
N PRO A 363 28.64 1.28 -1.03
CA PRO A 363 28.19 0.72 0.24
C PRO A 363 27.02 1.55 0.80
N LEU A 364 25.98 0.85 1.23
CA LEU A 364 24.77 1.47 1.76
C LEU A 364 24.37 0.83 3.08
N GLN A 365 24.24 1.65 4.12
CA GLN A 365 23.60 1.29 5.39
C GLN A 365 22.43 2.24 5.62
N GLN A 366 21.23 1.69 5.60
CA GLN A 366 20.02 2.50 5.78
C GLN A 366 19.94 3.04 7.21
N ASN A 367 19.83 4.34 7.34
CA ASN A 367 19.66 5.05 8.59
C ASN A 367 18.27 5.71 8.61
N LEU A 368 17.57 5.60 9.75
CA LEU A 368 16.21 6.12 9.93
C LEU A 368 16.06 7.64 9.69
N ASN A 369 17.15 8.41 9.83
CA ASN A 369 17.13 9.87 9.71
C ASN A 369 17.79 10.39 8.44
N LEU A 370 18.13 9.52 7.48
CA LEU A 370 18.69 9.99 6.21
C LEU A 370 17.60 10.54 5.30
N ILE A 371 17.88 11.69 4.71
CA ILE A 371 17.06 12.36 3.71
C ILE A 371 17.83 12.33 2.40
N LYS A 372 17.13 12.08 1.30
CA LYS A 372 17.72 12.07 -0.06
C LYS A 372 18.49 13.36 -0.35
N PRO A 373 19.64 13.31 -1.02
CA PRO A 373 20.40 14.51 -1.38
C PRO A 373 19.55 15.57 -2.09
N GLY A 374 19.66 16.81 -1.64
CA GLY A 374 18.90 17.95 -2.15
C GLY A 374 17.42 17.98 -1.73
N ARG A 375 16.96 17.02 -0.92
CA ARG A 375 15.61 17.01 -0.35
C ARG A 375 15.62 17.52 1.09
N TYR A 376 14.46 17.96 1.54
CA TYR A 376 14.26 18.47 2.90
C TYR A 376 12.92 18.00 3.46
N ASN A 377 12.83 17.99 4.77
CA ASN A 377 11.59 17.93 5.52
C ASN A 377 11.56 19.06 6.54
N TYR A 378 10.38 19.56 6.84
CA TYR A 378 10.20 20.62 7.82
C TYR A 378 8.83 20.54 8.48
N SER A 379 8.73 21.10 9.66
CA SER A 379 7.46 21.50 10.24
C SER A 379 7.61 22.79 11.04
N ALA A 380 6.56 23.61 11.05
CA ALA A 380 6.45 24.81 11.87
C ALA A 380 5.06 24.81 12.53
N ALA A 381 5.04 24.87 13.85
CA ALA A 381 3.83 24.86 14.66
C ALA A 381 3.83 26.03 15.64
N LEU A 382 2.66 26.59 15.87
CA LEU A 382 2.40 27.65 16.85
C LEU A 382 1.07 27.35 17.54
N GLY A 383 1.04 27.34 18.87
CA GLY A 383 -0.22 27.06 19.59
C GLY A 383 -0.02 27.12 21.10
N ARG A 384 -1.10 26.87 21.82
CA ARG A 384 -1.08 26.71 23.27
C ARG A 384 -0.97 25.21 23.60
N TYR A 385 -0.14 24.87 24.57
CA TYR A 385 0.00 23.51 25.04
C TYR A 385 -1.32 23.02 25.67
N HIS A 386 -1.78 21.84 25.30
CA HIS A 386 -3.06 21.30 25.73
C HIS A 386 -2.90 19.83 26.17
N LEU A 387 -3.06 19.58 27.45
CA LEU A 387 -2.92 18.24 28.03
C LEU A 387 -4.06 17.98 29.03
N PHE A 388 -4.61 16.76 29.08
CA PHE A 388 -5.69 16.35 30.00
C PHE A 388 -6.92 17.29 30.01
N ASN A 389 -7.35 17.76 28.81
CA ASN A 389 -8.43 18.74 28.65
C ASN A 389 -8.18 20.12 29.28
N LYS A 390 -6.95 20.40 29.70
CA LYS A 390 -6.52 21.71 30.19
C LYS A 390 -5.64 22.39 29.15
N THR A 391 -5.93 23.65 28.85
CA THR A 391 -5.11 24.47 27.92
C THR A 391 -4.30 25.45 28.75
N THR A 392 -3.01 25.52 28.48
CA THR A 392 -2.12 26.46 29.13
C THR A 392 -2.22 27.84 28.51
N ASP A 393 -1.81 28.89 29.26
CA ASP A 393 -1.68 30.24 28.73
C ASP A 393 -0.41 30.40 27.88
N GLU A 394 0.55 29.47 28.02
CA GLU A 394 1.81 29.45 27.30
C GLU A 394 1.61 29.20 25.79
N ILE A 395 2.13 30.13 24.99
CA ILE A 395 2.23 29.96 23.54
C ILE A 395 3.58 29.32 23.22
N ILE A 396 3.55 28.16 22.59
CA ILE A 396 4.74 27.45 22.13
C ILE A 396 4.89 27.58 20.61
N SER A 397 6.05 27.96 20.15
CA SER A 397 6.50 27.88 18.77
C SER A 397 7.48 26.73 18.63
N GLN A 398 7.26 25.89 17.66
CA GLN A 398 8.10 24.74 17.38
C GLN A 398 8.42 24.69 15.89
N VAL A 399 9.72 24.68 15.55
CA VAL A 399 10.20 24.59 14.17
C VAL A 399 11.26 23.50 14.08
N ASN A 400 11.15 22.62 13.10
CA ASN A 400 12.20 21.66 12.80
C ASN A 400 12.46 21.60 11.28
N TYR A 401 13.71 21.28 10.93
CA TYR A 401 14.19 21.22 9.56
C TYR A 401 15.25 20.12 9.43
N GLY A 402 15.13 19.33 8.39
CA GLY A 402 16.13 18.33 7.99
C GLY A 402 16.49 18.51 6.54
N TYR A 403 17.78 18.37 6.19
CA TYR A 403 18.27 18.51 4.83
C TYR A 403 19.28 17.42 4.47
N GLY A 404 19.04 16.72 3.36
CA GLY A 404 19.97 15.77 2.77
C GLY A 404 21.09 16.48 2.01
N VAL A 405 22.30 16.54 2.59
CA VAL A 405 23.47 17.18 2.00
C VAL A 405 24.10 16.31 0.92
N SER A 406 24.23 15.03 1.22
CA SER A 406 24.83 14.04 0.31
C SER A 406 24.21 12.66 0.54
N ASN A 407 24.62 11.65 -0.23
CA ASN A 407 24.23 10.26 0.02
C ASN A 407 24.60 9.74 1.42
N ASN A 408 25.55 10.38 2.07
CA ASN A 408 26.12 9.92 3.33
C ASN A 408 25.82 10.84 4.52
N LEU A 409 25.30 12.05 4.27
CA LEU A 409 25.14 13.07 5.30
C LEU A 409 23.78 13.76 5.21
N THR A 410 23.06 13.78 6.31
CA THR A 410 21.87 14.60 6.55
C THR A 410 22.11 15.50 7.76
N LEU A 411 21.77 16.77 7.66
CA LEU A 411 21.78 17.71 8.76
C LEU A 411 20.36 17.90 9.31
N LEU A 412 20.25 18.02 10.62
CA LEU A 412 19.01 18.13 11.37
C LEU A 412 19.08 19.32 12.32
N GLY A 413 18.00 20.09 12.41
CA GLY A 413 17.89 21.21 13.31
C GLY A 413 16.48 21.36 13.85
N GLY A 414 16.34 21.90 15.06
CA GLY A 414 15.02 22.14 15.65
C GLY A 414 15.09 23.19 16.77
N ILE A 415 14.02 23.96 16.90
CA ILE A 415 13.87 25.02 17.92
C ILE A 415 12.49 24.88 18.54
N ASN A 416 12.43 24.93 19.86
CA ASN A 416 11.23 25.22 20.63
C ASN A 416 11.41 26.58 21.34
N ALA A 417 10.38 27.39 21.35
CA ALA A 417 10.39 28.68 22.03
C ALA A 417 9.03 29.02 22.64
N SER A 418 9.01 29.31 23.92
CA SER A 418 7.88 29.92 24.62
C SER A 418 8.42 31.01 25.57
N GLU A 419 7.56 31.64 26.33
CA GLU A 419 7.96 32.66 27.30
C GLU A 419 8.94 32.09 28.34
N HIS A 420 8.63 30.92 28.89
CA HIS A 420 9.39 30.30 29.96
C HIS A 420 10.31 29.16 29.54
N TYR A 421 10.28 28.74 28.25
CA TYR A 421 11.08 27.63 27.76
C TYR A 421 11.72 27.93 26.39
N LYS A 422 12.98 27.55 26.21
CA LYS A 422 13.68 27.57 24.91
C LYS A 422 14.55 26.35 24.77
N SER A 423 14.58 25.76 23.59
CA SER A 423 15.54 24.70 23.25
C SER A 423 16.01 24.76 21.82
N LEU A 424 17.25 24.30 21.61
CA LEU A 424 17.90 24.20 20.31
C LEU A 424 18.41 22.75 20.13
N LEU A 425 17.95 22.08 19.09
CA LEU A 425 18.42 20.78 18.66
C LEU A 425 19.28 20.94 17.41
N LEU A 426 20.48 20.33 17.43
CA LEU A 426 21.33 20.14 16.27
C LEU A 426 21.66 18.65 16.14
N GLY A 427 21.71 18.16 14.92
CA GLY A 427 21.98 16.75 14.68
C GLY A 427 22.51 16.45 13.29
N ALA A 428 23.09 15.27 13.15
CA ALA A 428 23.58 14.73 11.89
C ALA A 428 23.27 13.24 11.77
N GLY A 429 22.75 12.82 10.61
CA GLY A 429 22.65 11.44 10.19
C GLY A 429 23.75 11.11 9.19
N ILE A 430 24.51 10.06 9.46
CA ILE A 430 25.65 9.62 8.64
C ILE A 430 25.45 8.17 8.22
N SER A 431 25.66 7.87 6.94
CA SER A 431 25.75 6.50 6.42
C SER A 431 27.16 6.22 5.95
N SER A 432 27.72 5.06 6.35
CA SER A 432 29.05 4.64 5.98
C SER A 432 29.13 3.13 5.77
N ALA A 433 30.27 2.64 5.26
CA ALA A 433 30.52 1.21 5.10
C ALA A 433 30.50 0.44 6.44
N ILE A 434 30.79 1.11 7.55
CA ILE A 434 30.79 0.53 8.90
C ILE A 434 29.47 0.71 9.65
N GLY A 435 28.44 1.31 9.03
CA GLY A 435 27.13 1.44 9.64
C GLY A 435 26.49 2.81 9.47
N GLY A 436 25.23 2.90 9.88
CA GLY A 436 24.47 4.15 10.00
C GLY A 436 24.55 4.70 11.41
N MET A 437 24.78 6.01 11.53
CA MET A 437 24.97 6.70 12.79
C MET A 437 24.09 7.96 12.83
N ASN A 438 23.52 8.25 14.00
CA ASN A 438 22.86 9.51 14.27
C ASN A 438 23.44 10.14 15.53
N PHE A 439 23.76 11.42 15.44
CA PHE A 439 24.19 12.27 16.55
C PHE A 439 23.17 13.39 16.72
N LYS A 440 22.70 13.60 17.93
CA LYS A 440 21.81 14.72 18.28
C LYS A 440 22.24 15.32 19.58
N VAL A 441 22.25 16.64 19.62
CA VAL A 441 22.47 17.45 20.81
C VAL A 441 21.29 18.38 20.94
N ASN A 442 20.64 18.38 22.11
CA ASN A 442 19.54 19.27 22.42
C ASN A 442 19.88 20.05 23.68
N SER A 443 19.98 21.37 23.58
CA SER A 443 20.21 22.25 24.68
C SER A 443 18.90 22.96 25.07
N SER A 444 18.54 22.94 26.38
CA SER A 444 17.31 23.54 26.86
C SER A 444 17.55 24.52 28.00
N GLN A 445 16.71 25.54 28.06
CA GLN A 445 16.65 26.51 29.15
C GLN A 445 15.17 26.75 29.52
N ALA A 446 14.84 26.61 30.81
CA ALA A 446 13.52 26.89 31.35
C ALA A 446 13.62 27.78 32.59
N ASN A 447 12.64 28.69 32.75
CA ASN A 447 12.45 29.52 33.91
C ASN A 447 11.11 29.12 34.54
N ILE A 448 11.13 28.40 35.65
CA ILE A 448 9.93 27.86 36.29
C ILE A 448 9.91 28.32 37.74
N PHE A 449 8.87 29.06 38.17
CA PHE A 449 8.70 29.57 39.53
C PHE A 449 9.97 30.23 40.12
N SER A 450 10.61 31.12 39.36
CA SER A 450 11.86 31.81 39.73
C SER A 450 13.12 30.94 39.72
N GLU A 451 13.04 29.65 39.44
CA GLU A 451 14.18 28.77 39.27
C GLU A 451 14.58 28.69 37.79
N LYS A 452 15.90 28.65 37.53
CA LYS A 452 16.47 28.52 36.21
C LYS A 452 17.01 27.12 36.02
N TYR A 453 16.44 26.40 35.05
CA TYR A 453 16.91 25.10 34.61
C TYR A 453 17.66 25.28 33.29
N ARG A 454 18.89 24.81 33.22
CA ARG A 454 19.68 24.77 31.97
C ARG A 454 20.41 23.46 31.88
N GLY A 455 20.25 22.80 30.74
CA GLY A 455 20.85 21.50 30.54
C GLY A 455 20.92 21.08 29.07
N ASP A 456 21.68 20.01 28.88
CA ASP A 456 21.95 19.44 27.56
C ASP A 456 21.60 17.94 27.55
N GLN A 457 21.19 17.44 26.39
CA GLN A 457 20.92 16.04 26.11
C GLN A 457 21.72 15.63 24.87
N PHE A 458 22.43 14.57 24.97
CA PHE A 458 23.19 13.93 23.89
C PHE A 458 22.56 12.60 23.55
N ASN A 459 22.29 12.36 22.26
CA ASN A 459 21.78 11.10 21.77
C ASN A 459 22.68 10.60 20.64
N PHE A 460 23.03 9.32 20.70
CA PHE A 460 23.77 8.62 19.67
C PHE A 460 23.10 7.28 19.37
N ASP A 461 22.75 7.08 18.11
CA ASP A 461 22.24 5.82 17.58
C ASP A 461 23.22 5.24 16.58
N TYR A 462 23.41 3.93 16.63
CA TYR A 462 24.20 3.19 15.66
C TYR A 462 23.46 1.95 15.21
N ARG A 463 23.49 1.69 13.91
CA ARG A 463 22.90 0.50 13.30
C ARG A 463 23.86 -0.08 12.27
N TYR A 464 24.05 -1.40 12.33
CA TYR A 464 24.76 -2.14 11.31
C TYR A 464 24.07 -3.46 11.00
N SER A 465 23.98 -3.84 9.73
CA SER A 465 23.39 -5.08 9.28
C SER A 465 24.35 -5.80 8.33
N PHE A 466 24.72 -7.01 8.73
CA PHE A 466 25.50 -7.95 7.90
C PHE A 466 24.50 -8.86 7.15
N GLU A 467 23.97 -8.41 6.03
CA GLU A 467 22.89 -9.11 5.30
C GLU A 467 23.29 -10.54 4.95
N ASN A 468 24.49 -10.76 4.39
CA ASN A 468 25.00 -12.08 4.02
C ASN A 468 25.13 -13.06 5.22
N LYS A 469 25.16 -12.53 6.44
CA LYS A 469 25.26 -13.32 7.67
C LYS A 469 23.96 -13.32 8.47
N GLY A 470 22.94 -12.56 8.06
CA GLY A 470 21.71 -12.36 8.81
C GLY A 470 21.92 -11.81 10.23
N LEU A 471 22.97 -11.01 10.43
CA LEU A 471 23.32 -10.42 11.73
C LEU A 471 23.03 -8.92 11.69
N SER A 472 22.24 -8.43 12.63
CA SER A 472 21.94 -7.02 12.81
C SER A 472 22.33 -6.57 14.22
N LEU A 473 22.99 -5.43 14.30
CA LEU A 473 23.38 -4.75 15.53
C LEU A 473 22.67 -3.42 15.60
N PHE A 474 22.07 -3.12 16.71
CA PHE A 474 21.53 -1.82 17.06
C PHE A 474 22.06 -1.39 18.42
N PHE A 475 22.52 -0.15 18.51
CA PHE A 475 23.02 0.46 19.70
C PHE A 475 22.42 1.85 19.83
N ASN A 476 21.95 2.19 21.01
CA ASN A 476 21.49 3.53 21.35
C ASN A 476 22.06 3.97 22.69
N THR A 477 22.51 5.21 22.80
CA THR A 477 22.84 5.83 24.08
C THR A 477 22.34 7.26 24.13
N LEU A 478 21.80 7.61 25.28
CA LEU A 478 21.36 8.95 25.60
C LEU A 478 21.96 9.35 26.93
N HIS A 479 22.53 10.54 26.99
CA HIS A 479 22.97 11.18 28.22
C HIS A 479 22.28 12.51 28.40
N GLN A 480 21.76 12.78 29.59
CA GLN A 480 21.02 13.98 29.92
C GLN A 480 21.59 14.61 31.20
N SER A 481 21.88 15.88 31.13
CA SER A 481 22.32 16.61 32.33
C SER A 481 21.19 16.78 33.36
N LYS A 482 21.53 17.00 34.64
CA LYS A 482 20.57 17.03 35.77
C LYS A 482 19.45 18.05 35.59
N ASN A 483 19.76 19.19 35.02
CA ASN A 483 18.83 20.30 34.88
C ASN A 483 18.25 20.41 33.44
N TYR A 484 18.45 19.40 32.61
CA TYR A 484 17.79 19.36 31.34
C TYR A 484 16.28 19.07 31.53
N LEU A 485 15.44 19.82 30.85
CA LEU A 485 14.01 19.58 30.76
C LEU A 485 13.59 19.46 29.31
N THR A 486 12.72 18.48 29.01
CA THR A 486 11.99 18.50 27.76
C THR A 486 10.93 19.59 27.74
N VAL A 487 10.43 19.96 26.57
CA VAL A 487 9.41 21.02 26.50
C VAL A 487 8.12 20.62 27.22
N SER A 488 7.65 19.37 27.05
CA SER A 488 6.44 18.90 27.77
C SER A 488 6.62 18.93 29.28
N ASN A 489 7.80 18.56 29.78
CA ASN A 489 8.10 18.58 31.21
C ASN A 489 8.13 20.00 31.80
N ALA A 490 8.72 20.91 31.04
CA ALA A 490 8.75 22.31 31.48
C ALA A 490 7.36 22.95 31.53
N LEU A 491 6.58 22.74 30.46
CA LEU A 491 5.22 23.29 30.36
C LEU A 491 4.26 22.65 31.37
N SER A 492 4.41 21.36 31.64
CA SER A 492 3.58 20.69 32.66
C SER A 492 3.89 21.17 34.04
N LYS A 493 5.16 21.39 34.41
CA LYS A 493 5.54 22.00 35.72
C LYS A 493 4.96 23.39 35.91
N LEU A 494 4.86 24.18 34.85
CA LEU A 494 4.31 25.55 34.92
C LEU A 494 2.79 25.59 35.12
N ASN A 495 2.05 24.62 34.65
CA ASN A 495 0.61 24.75 34.41
C ASN A 495 -0.26 23.71 35.13
N PHE A 496 0.32 22.72 35.79
CA PHE A 496 -0.42 21.60 36.37
C PHE A 496 -0.02 21.30 37.80
N ASP A 497 -0.05 22.33 38.66
CA ASP A 497 0.21 22.16 40.11
C ASP A 497 -0.84 21.24 40.81
N ASP A 498 -2.01 21.04 40.19
CA ASP A 498 -3.12 20.25 40.72
C ASP A 498 -3.18 18.80 40.20
N LEU A 499 -2.12 18.29 39.55
CA LEU A 499 -2.09 16.88 39.17
C LEU A 499 -2.09 15.99 40.42
N SER A 500 -2.89 14.91 40.41
CA SER A 500 -2.85 13.94 41.48
C SER A 500 -1.43 13.37 41.65
N ASP A 501 -1.05 13.01 42.87
CA ASP A 501 0.29 12.46 43.17
C ASP A 501 0.70 11.30 42.25
N SER A 502 -0.25 10.50 41.78
CA SER A 502 0.02 9.40 40.85
C SER A 502 0.31 9.85 39.42
N GLU A 503 -0.38 10.86 38.90
CA GLU A 503 -0.16 11.46 37.60
C GLU A 503 1.15 12.25 37.57
N TYR A 504 1.41 12.99 38.63
CA TYR A 504 2.65 13.75 38.82
C TYR A 504 3.87 12.82 38.97
N ASN A 505 3.78 11.74 39.71
CA ASN A 505 4.86 10.78 39.88
C ASN A 505 5.20 10.03 38.60
N ASN A 506 4.21 9.60 37.82
CA ASN A 506 4.46 9.04 36.49
C ASN A 506 5.17 10.01 35.57
N TYR A 507 4.83 11.28 35.65
CA TYR A 507 5.42 12.35 34.86
C TYR A 507 6.87 12.65 35.26
N ILE A 508 7.19 12.62 36.56
CA ILE A 508 8.54 12.83 37.10
C ILE A 508 9.48 11.66 36.77
N PHE A 509 8.98 10.43 36.63
CA PHE A 509 9.83 9.28 36.30
C PHE A 509 10.58 9.45 35.00
N THR A 510 9.96 10.10 34.02
CA THR A 510 10.61 10.39 32.72
C THR A 510 11.60 11.54 32.79
N ASN A 511 11.49 12.42 33.84
CA ASN A 511 12.21 13.68 33.91
C ASN A 511 13.59 13.59 34.52
N ASN A 512 13.84 12.57 35.33
CA ASN A 512 15.12 12.42 36.03
C ASN A 512 16.07 11.43 35.35
N LEU A 513 15.82 11.07 34.08
CA LEU A 513 16.71 10.21 33.31
C LEU A 513 18.08 10.86 33.22
N LYS A 514 19.12 10.10 33.51
CA LYS A 514 20.52 10.52 33.40
C LYS A 514 21.18 9.87 32.20
N ASP A 515 21.21 8.56 32.23
CA ASP A 515 21.83 7.75 31.18
C ASP A 515 20.85 6.68 30.70
N GLN A 516 20.70 6.54 29.40
CA GLN A 516 20.05 5.40 28.76
C GLN A 516 21.06 4.72 27.86
N PHE A 517 21.12 3.43 27.95
CA PHE A 517 21.96 2.60 27.08
C PHE A 517 21.15 1.40 26.63
N SER A 518 21.13 1.11 25.35
CA SER A 518 20.51 -0.09 24.84
C SER A 518 21.33 -0.72 23.71
N VAL A 519 21.36 -2.05 23.70
CA VAL A 519 21.97 -2.89 22.65
C VAL A 519 20.96 -3.93 22.25
N ASN A 520 20.78 -4.11 20.95
CA ASN A 520 20.04 -5.22 20.40
C ASN A 520 20.90 -5.93 19.34
N ILE A 521 21.04 -7.23 19.48
CA ILE A 521 21.75 -8.11 18.55
C ILE A 521 20.78 -9.16 18.06
N MET A 522 20.53 -9.18 16.78
CA MET A 522 19.66 -10.16 16.15
C MET A 522 20.45 -10.97 15.13
N LYS A 523 20.39 -12.28 15.24
CA LYS A 523 20.92 -13.23 14.27
C LYS A 523 19.77 -14.04 13.72
N SER A 524 19.54 -13.95 12.39
CA SER A 524 18.48 -14.68 11.69
C SER A 524 19.09 -15.64 10.65
N ASN A 525 18.24 -16.49 10.12
CA ASN A 525 18.56 -17.38 8.99
C ASN A 525 19.76 -18.31 9.24
N PHE A 526 19.89 -18.84 10.46
CA PHE A 526 20.85 -19.91 10.75
C PHE A 526 20.09 -21.21 11.09
N VAL A 527 20.77 -22.35 11.17
CA VAL A 527 20.14 -23.67 11.31
C VAL A 527 18.99 -23.88 10.31
N ASN A 528 19.31 -24.31 9.11
CA ASN A 528 18.39 -24.56 8.00
C ASN A 528 17.56 -23.33 7.57
N ASN A 529 18.10 -22.13 7.76
CA ASN A 529 17.44 -20.85 7.46
C ASN A 529 16.12 -20.57 8.20
N THR A 530 15.87 -21.25 9.30
CA THR A 530 14.62 -21.10 10.09
C THR A 530 14.83 -20.55 11.48
N ALA A 531 16.05 -20.65 12.01
CA ALA A 531 16.36 -20.21 13.36
C ALA A 531 16.64 -18.70 13.43
N SER A 532 16.21 -18.09 14.53
CA SER A 532 16.57 -16.72 14.92
C SER A 532 16.98 -16.67 16.39
N PHE A 533 17.92 -15.79 16.67
CA PHE A 533 18.41 -15.50 18.01
C PHE A 533 18.33 -13.98 18.22
N ASN A 534 17.81 -13.57 19.36
CA ASN A 534 17.75 -12.17 19.75
C ASN A 534 18.30 -11.99 21.16
N LEU A 535 19.19 -11.01 21.31
CA LEU A 535 19.71 -10.54 22.59
C LEU A 535 19.46 -9.05 22.67
N SER A 536 18.70 -8.61 23.67
CA SER A 536 18.55 -7.20 23.98
C SER A 536 18.96 -6.91 25.43
N TYR A 537 19.63 -5.81 25.61
CA TYR A 537 19.98 -5.24 26.90
C TYR A 537 19.62 -3.77 26.91
N SER A 538 18.97 -3.30 27.95
CA SER A 538 18.76 -1.88 28.22
C SER A 538 19.08 -1.54 29.66
N ASN A 539 19.60 -0.35 29.88
CA ASN A 539 19.91 0.17 31.22
C ASN A 539 19.55 1.67 31.25
N ASN A 540 18.61 2.00 32.10
CA ASN A 540 18.19 3.37 32.36
C ASN A 540 18.66 3.76 33.79
N LYS A 541 19.47 4.79 33.88
CA LYS A 541 19.91 5.39 35.14
C LYS A 541 19.26 6.76 35.29
N TYR A 542 18.90 7.09 36.51
CA TYR A 542 18.26 8.35 36.84
C TYR A 542 19.18 9.18 37.72
N TRP A 543 19.00 10.50 37.75
CA TRP A 543 19.73 11.40 38.65
C TRP A 543 19.42 11.11 40.10
N ASP A 544 18.26 10.60 40.42
CA ASP A 544 17.99 9.97 41.70
C ASP A 544 18.73 8.63 41.76
N LYS A 545 19.81 8.57 42.51
CA LYS A 545 20.72 7.44 42.63
C LYS A 545 20.04 6.13 43.10
N GLN A 546 18.85 6.20 43.67
CA GLN A 546 18.09 5.06 44.12
C GLN A 546 17.28 4.43 42.99
N LYS A 547 17.21 5.07 41.81
CA LYS A 547 16.40 4.63 40.68
C LYS A 547 17.28 4.15 39.54
N SER A 548 17.11 2.90 39.16
CA SER A 548 17.65 2.35 37.90
C SER A 548 16.71 1.25 37.40
N ALA A 549 16.67 1.06 36.10
CA ALA A 549 15.95 -0.02 35.47
C ALA A 549 16.91 -0.72 34.49
N GLN A 550 17.17 -2.00 34.73
CA GLN A 550 17.96 -2.85 33.82
C GLN A 550 17.08 -3.95 33.26
N GLN A 551 17.16 -4.15 31.98
CA GLN A 551 16.39 -5.18 31.31
C GLN A 551 17.30 -6.02 30.39
N TYR A 552 17.19 -7.31 30.53
CA TYR A 552 17.84 -8.31 29.69
C TYR A 552 16.77 -9.16 29.02
N ASN A 553 16.90 -9.40 27.73
CA ASN A 553 16.03 -10.31 27.02
C ASN A 553 16.89 -11.16 26.07
N LEU A 554 16.76 -12.47 26.21
CA LEU A 554 17.43 -13.46 25.38
C LEU A 554 16.38 -14.40 24.83
N SER A 555 16.32 -14.59 23.53
CA SER A 555 15.39 -15.52 22.92
C SER A 555 16.00 -16.26 21.73
N TYR A 556 15.62 -17.52 21.63
CA TYR A 556 15.91 -18.38 20.49
C TYR A 556 14.59 -18.92 19.95
N SER A 557 14.34 -18.71 18.65
CA SER A 557 13.16 -19.22 17.96
C SER A 557 13.59 -20.09 16.80
N ASN A 558 12.85 -21.17 16.54
CA ASN A 558 13.07 -22.02 15.37
C ASN A 558 11.78 -22.73 14.96
N ILE A 559 11.78 -23.30 13.76
CA ILE A 559 10.68 -24.09 13.21
C ILE A 559 11.20 -25.50 12.96
N TRP A 560 10.60 -26.49 13.64
CA TRP A 560 10.86 -27.90 13.43
C TRP A 560 9.66 -28.55 12.76
N LYS A 561 9.79 -28.86 11.49
CA LYS A 561 8.66 -29.29 10.64
C LYS A 561 7.54 -28.23 10.61
N LYS A 562 6.40 -28.52 11.26
CA LYS A 562 5.27 -27.57 11.41
C LYS A 562 5.24 -26.88 12.79
N LEU A 563 6.06 -27.33 13.74
CA LEU A 563 6.11 -26.79 15.09
C LEU A 563 7.05 -25.56 15.13
N SER A 564 6.50 -24.42 15.39
CA SER A 564 7.26 -23.22 15.75
C SER A 564 7.46 -23.19 17.27
N TYR A 565 8.69 -22.96 17.72
CA TYR A 565 8.99 -22.86 19.15
C TYR A 565 9.95 -21.72 19.45
N THR A 566 9.77 -21.14 20.63
CA THR A 566 10.63 -20.08 21.16
C THR A 566 10.99 -20.45 22.60
N VAL A 567 12.26 -20.33 22.94
CA VAL A 567 12.77 -20.40 24.32
C VAL A 567 13.37 -19.05 24.63
N GLY A 568 12.98 -18.46 25.73
CA GLY A 568 13.48 -17.14 26.10
C GLY A 568 13.65 -16.94 27.61
N TYR A 569 14.56 -16.03 27.93
CA TYR A 569 14.80 -15.54 29.27
C TYR A 569 14.69 -14.02 29.27
N SER A 570 13.91 -13.49 30.19
CA SER A 570 13.77 -12.06 30.45
C SER A 570 14.10 -11.77 31.90
N GLN A 571 14.85 -10.73 32.17
CA GLN A 571 15.11 -10.22 33.50
C GLN A 571 14.93 -8.72 33.51
N THR A 572 14.18 -8.21 34.48
CA THR A 572 13.99 -6.79 34.70
C THR A 572 14.27 -6.46 36.17
N ASP A 573 15.25 -5.64 36.41
CA ASP A 573 15.68 -5.22 37.75
C ASP A 573 15.28 -3.76 37.95
N TYR A 574 14.35 -3.49 38.87
CA TYR A 574 13.94 -2.14 39.25
C TYR A 574 14.48 -1.83 40.68
N SER A 575 15.53 -1.04 40.76
CA SER A 575 16.11 -0.68 42.06
C SER A 575 15.15 0.13 42.95
N SER A 576 14.23 0.88 42.36
CA SER A 576 13.24 1.69 43.10
C SER A 576 12.24 0.89 43.91
N PHE A 577 11.95 -0.34 43.47
CA PHE A 577 10.95 -1.21 44.12
C PHE A 577 11.59 -2.41 44.79
N ASN A 578 12.92 -2.50 44.77
CA ASN A 578 13.68 -3.68 45.20
C ASN A 578 13.11 -5.01 44.64
N THR A 579 12.57 -4.96 43.43
CA THR A 579 11.95 -6.10 42.74
C THR A 579 12.79 -6.50 41.56
N ASP A 580 13.20 -7.76 41.55
CA ASP A 580 13.83 -8.42 40.42
C ASP A 580 12.81 -9.36 39.82
N ASP A 581 12.43 -9.13 38.58
CA ASP A 581 11.57 -10.06 37.82
C ASP A 581 12.43 -10.87 36.83
N LYS A 582 12.46 -12.18 37.02
CA LYS A 582 13.21 -13.13 36.17
C LYS A 582 12.23 -14.14 35.60
N THR A 583 12.04 -14.13 34.30
CA THR A 583 11.11 -15.01 33.62
C THR A 583 11.83 -15.88 32.61
N LEU A 584 11.75 -17.20 32.78
CA LEU A 584 12.10 -18.19 31.78
C LEU A 584 10.79 -18.66 31.11
N TYR A 585 10.75 -18.63 29.79
CA TYR A 585 9.55 -19.02 29.04
C TYR A 585 9.86 -19.90 27.84
N MET A 586 8.90 -20.77 27.52
CA MET A 586 8.90 -21.59 26.31
C MET A 586 7.53 -21.45 25.66
N SER A 587 7.51 -21.10 24.39
CA SER A 587 6.30 -20.98 23.59
C SER A 587 6.33 -21.97 22.44
N PHE A 588 5.18 -22.57 22.15
CA PHE A 588 5.00 -23.52 21.05
C PHE A 588 3.79 -23.09 20.25
N SER A 589 3.87 -23.18 18.91
CA SER A 589 2.75 -22.95 18.01
C SER A 589 2.74 -24.04 16.94
N LEU A 590 1.64 -24.76 16.86
CA LEU A 590 1.43 -25.85 15.92
C LEU A 590 0.18 -25.58 15.08
N PRO A 591 0.34 -25.30 13.77
CA PRO A 591 -0.80 -25.26 12.85
C PRO A 591 -1.30 -26.68 12.60
N LEU A 592 -2.60 -26.88 12.72
CA LEU A 592 -3.31 -28.11 12.40
C LEU A 592 -4.23 -27.83 11.20
N ASP A 593 -3.98 -28.51 10.09
CA ASP A 593 -4.83 -28.48 8.91
C ASP A 593 -5.97 -29.49 9.11
N TRP A 594 -7.15 -29.01 9.44
CA TRP A 594 -8.34 -29.84 9.58
C TRP A 594 -9.34 -29.50 8.48
N LYS A 595 -9.32 -30.24 7.40
CA LYS A 595 -10.12 -30.00 6.19
C LYS A 595 -9.84 -28.57 5.64
N GLU A 596 -10.88 -27.74 5.50
CA GLU A 596 -10.76 -26.36 5.04
C GLU A 596 -10.48 -25.36 6.18
N ASN A 597 -10.46 -25.83 7.45
CA ASN A 597 -10.28 -24.96 8.63
C ASN A 597 -8.82 -24.96 9.09
N ARG A 598 -8.28 -23.79 9.34
CA ARG A 598 -6.97 -23.60 9.97
C ARG A 598 -7.14 -23.52 11.46
N LEU A 599 -6.65 -24.54 12.16
CA LEU A 599 -6.58 -24.57 13.62
C LEU A 599 -5.12 -24.33 14.05
N PHE A 600 -4.95 -23.67 15.19
CA PHE A 600 -3.65 -23.49 15.83
C PHE A 600 -3.75 -23.95 17.27
N ILE A 601 -2.77 -24.75 17.70
CA ILE A 601 -2.52 -25.00 19.11
C ILE A 601 -1.34 -24.13 19.50
N ASN A 602 -1.56 -23.23 20.46
CA ASN A 602 -0.53 -22.41 21.05
C ASN A 602 -0.37 -22.81 22.51
N SER A 603 0.85 -23.03 22.96
CA SER A 603 1.15 -23.33 24.36
C SER A 603 2.28 -22.43 24.82
N ASN A 604 2.18 -21.94 26.05
CA ASN A 604 3.22 -21.18 26.70
C ASN A 604 3.44 -21.72 28.12
N ILE A 605 4.67 -21.96 28.47
CA ILE A 605 5.10 -22.37 29.81
C ILE A 605 6.08 -21.31 30.27
N GLN A 606 5.82 -20.72 31.44
CA GLN A 606 6.71 -19.71 32.00
C GLN A 606 6.92 -19.95 33.50
N ASN A 607 8.14 -19.68 33.95
CA ASN A 607 8.50 -19.55 35.34
C ASN A 607 8.96 -18.12 35.60
N SER A 608 8.23 -17.39 36.40
CA SER A 608 8.56 -16.02 36.80
C SER A 608 8.95 -16.01 38.27
N ARG A 609 10.09 -15.42 38.57
CA ARG A 609 10.61 -15.24 39.93
C ARG A 609 10.77 -13.76 40.18
N ASN A 610 9.90 -13.26 41.02
CA ASN A 610 10.05 -11.98 41.69
C ASN A 610 10.04 -12.26 43.20
N ASP A 611 9.42 -11.41 44.03
CA ASP A 611 9.17 -11.72 45.46
C ASP A 611 8.35 -13.00 45.66
N ARG A 612 7.72 -13.49 44.60
CA ARG A 612 6.93 -14.71 44.53
C ARG A 612 7.44 -15.59 43.37
N ASN A 613 7.30 -16.90 43.52
CA ASN A 613 7.60 -17.84 42.45
C ASN A 613 6.31 -18.25 41.75
N ILE A 614 6.15 -17.79 40.50
CA ILE A 614 4.94 -18.01 39.72
C ILE A 614 5.29 -18.91 38.53
N ASN A 615 4.63 -20.05 38.44
CA ASN A 615 4.72 -20.95 37.29
C ASN A 615 3.38 -20.94 36.55
N THR A 616 3.40 -20.61 35.30
CA THR A 616 2.20 -20.60 34.47
C THR A 616 2.37 -21.54 33.28
N ALA A 617 1.39 -22.40 33.07
CA ALA A 617 1.28 -23.19 31.86
C ALA A 617 -0.08 -22.92 31.20
N ASN A 618 -0.06 -22.51 29.95
CA ASN A 618 -1.28 -22.30 29.19
C ASN A 618 -1.29 -23.04 27.86
N VAL A 619 -2.46 -23.46 27.44
CA VAL A 619 -2.73 -24.04 26.14
C VAL A 619 -3.97 -23.34 25.55
N ASN A 620 -3.85 -22.84 24.35
CA ASN A 620 -4.94 -22.22 23.62
C ASN A 620 -5.11 -22.90 22.27
N VAL A 621 -6.35 -23.28 21.96
CA VAL A 621 -6.74 -23.77 20.64
C VAL A 621 -7.56 -22.67 19.97
N SER A 622 -7.11 -22.22 18.85
CA SER A 622 -7.76 -21.14 18.08
C SER A 622 -7.95 -21.52 16.62
N GLY A 623 -8.93 -20.95 15.98
CA GLY A 623 -9.21 -21.24 14.60
C GLY A 623 -10.06 -20.18 13.92
N THR A 624 -10.24 -20.38 12.61
CA THR A 624 -11.11 -19.54 11.78
C THR A 624 -12.14 -20.40 11.07
N LEU A 625 -13.35 -19.90 10.97
CA LEU A 625 -14.47 -20.53 10.26
C LEU A 625 -15.06 -19.57 9.21
N GLY A 626 -15.83 -20.15 8.29
CA GLY A 626 -16.49 -19.44 7.21
C GLY A 626 -15.65 -19.38 5.93
N ASN A 627 -16.30 -19.29 4.78
CA ASN A 627 -15.66 -19.30 3.45
C ASN A 627 -14.60 -18.22 3.23
N GLN A 628 -14.57 -17.22 4.10
CA GLN A 628 -13.63 -16.10 4.04
C GLN A 628 -12.91 -15.85 5.37
N ASN A 629 -12.84 -16.85 6.26
CA ASN A 629 -12.23 -16.75 7.59
C ASN A 629 -12.77 -15.59 8.45
N ASN A 630 -14.05 -15.31 8.34
CA ASN A 630 -14.68 -14.15 8.97
C ASN A 630 -15.18 -14.40 10.41
N PHE A 631 -15.08 -15.62 10.90
CA PHE A 631 -15.35 -15.98 12.29
C PHE A 631 -14.08 -16.56 12.92
N ASN A 632 -13.51 -15.85 13.89
CA ASN A 632 -12.34 -16.27 14.63
C ASN A 632 -12.78 -16.67 16.04
N TYR A 633 -12.29 -17.79 16.54
CA TYR A 633 -12.59 -18.29 17.87
C TYR A 633 -11.38 -18.92 18.54
N GLY A 634 -11.42 -18.99 19.86
CA GLY A 634 -10.41 -19.68 20.63
C GLY A 634 -10.91 -20.09 22.00
N LEU A 635 -10.32 -21.19 22.50
CA LEU A 635 -10.52 -21.73 23.82
C LEU A 635 -9.16 -21.91 24.47
N GLY A 636 -8.97 -21.38 25.66
CA GLY A 636 -7.73 -21.48 26.41
C GLY A 636 -7.94 -22.04 27.81
N LEU A 637 -6.98 -22.83 28.24
CA LEU A 637 -6.82 -23.31 29.60
C LEU A 637 -5.48 -22.81 30.13
N SER A 638 -5.46 -22.18 31.29
CA SER A 638 -4.24 -21.78 31.97
C SER A 638 -4.23 -22.32 33.40
N ASN A 639 -3.08 -22.77 33.83
CA ASN A 639 -2.86 -23.17 35.21
C ASN A 639 -1.67 -22.37 35.75
N THR A 640 -1.87 -21.69 36.86
CA THR A 640 -0.89 -20.85 37.55
C THR A 640 -0.65 -21.39 38.95
N TYR A 641 0.61 -21.69 39.27
CA TYR A 641 1.06 -22.07 40.60
C TYR A 641 1.80 -20.89 41.22
N GLN A 642 1.30 -20.45 42.39
CA GLN A 642 1.92 -19.40 43.18
C GLN A 642 2.02 -19.82 44.62
N ASN A 643 3.24 -19.92 45.20
CA ASN A 643 3.46 -20.23 46.61
C ASN A 643 2.66 -21.44 47.15
N SER A 644 2.53 -22.53 46.43
CA SER A 644 1.76 -23.73 46.73
C SER A 644 0.28 -23.68 46.36
N ASP A 645 -0.26 -22.57 45.97
CA ASP A 645 -1.64 -22.43 45.51
C ASP A 645 -1.71 -22.62 44.01
N ALA A 646 -2.65 -23.46 43.55
CA ALA A 646 -2.88 -23.72 42.14
C ALA A 646 -4.18 -23.03 41.69
N GLU A 647 -4.09 -22.19 40.71
CA GLU A 647 -5.21 -21.50 40.11
C GLU A 647 -5.41 -21.95 38.69
N THR A 648 -6.61 -22.40 38.36
CA THR A 648 -6.94 -22.81 36.99
C THR A 648 -7.93 -21.80 36.40
N SER A 649 -7.60 -21.29 35.19
CA SER A 649 -8.46 -20.37 34.46
C SER A 649 -8.86 -20.91 33.09
N LEU A 650 -10.08 -20.58 32.69
CA LEU A 650 -10.61 -20.86 31.35
C LEU A 650 -10.87 -19.55 30.61
N GLN A 651 -10.52 -19.54 29.36
CA GLN A 651 -10.77 -18.41 28.47
C GLN A 651 -11.45 -18.88 27.20
N ALA A 652 -12.47 -18.16 26.76
CA ALA A 652 -13.09 -18.33 25.46
C ALA A 652 -13.22 -16.98 24.77
N TYR A 653 -12.97 -16.92 23.47
CA TYR A 653 -13.24 -15.74 22.70
C TYR A 653 -13.82 -16.07 21.33
N ALA A 654 -14.62 -15.16 20.80
CA ALA A 654 -15.18 -15.23 19.47
C ALA A 654 -15.24 -13.83 18.85
N ASN A 655 -14.78 -13.70 17.61
CA ASN A 655 -14.88 -12.47 16.82
C ASN A 655 -15.56 -12.79 15.50
N TYR A 656 -16.66 -12.10 15.22
CA TYR A 656 -17.41 -12.26 13.99
C TYR A 656 -17.35 -10.97 13.16
N MET A 657 -16.64 -11.04 12.06
CA MET A 657 -16.50 -9.96 11.11
C MET A 657 -17.64 -10.05 10.09
N LEU A 658 -18.57 -9.11 10.17
CA LEU A 658 -19.69 -8.94 9.24
C LEU A 658 -19.37 -7.78 8.27
N PRO A 659 -20.01 -7.69 7.10
CA PRO A 659 -19.72 -6.61 6.12
C PRO A 659 -19.90 -5.20 6.67
N LYS A 660 -20.76 -5.00 7.67
CA LYS A 660 -21.15 -3.68 8.21
C LYS A 660 -20.70 -3.44 9.65
N ILE A 661 -20.32 -4.49 10.37
CA ILE A 661 -19.96 -4.43 11.79
C ILE A 661 -19.09 -5.63 12.15
N THR A 662 -18.15 -5.44 13.07
CA THR A 662 -17.42 -6.54 13.69
C THR A 662 -17.87 -6.65 15.14
N LEU A 663 -18.25 -7.86 15.55
CA LEU A 663 -18.68 -8.18 16.92
C LEU A 663 -17.64 -9.08 17.58
N GLY A 664 -17.33 -8.83 18.83
CA GLY A 664 -16.45 -9.65 19.64
C GLY A 664 -17.06 -9.99 20.99
N ALA A 665 -16.77 -11.18 21.48
CA ALA A 665 -17.11 -11.62 22.82
C ALA A 665 -15.93 -12.36 23.44
N THR A 666 -15.66 -12.12 24.73
CA THR A 666 -14.66 -12.85 25.50
C THR A 666 -15.28 -13.25 26.83
N ALA A 667 -14.99 -14.45 27.29
CA ALA A 667 -15.31 -14.92 28.61
C ALA A 667 -14.04 -15.48 29.27
N TYR A 668 -13.82 -15.10 30.50
CA TYR A 668 -12.70 -15.56 31.33
C TYR A 668 -13.22 -15.94 32.71
N THR A 669 -12.76 -17.06 33.24
CA THR A 669 -13.14 -17.49 34.56
C THR A 669 -11.94 -18.10 35.29
N TYR A 670 -11.76 -17.76 36.55
CA TYR A 670 -10.82 -18.39 37.47
C TYR A 670 -11.39 -18.36 38.87
N ASP A 671 -11.32 -19.47 39.58
CA ASP A 671 -11.97 -19.66 40.88
C ASP A 671 -13.42 -19.16 40.87
N ASN A 672 -13.78 -18.21 41.76
CA ASN A 672 -15.07 -17.55 41.81
C ASN A 672 -15.15 -16.24 41.03
N HIS A 673 -14.11 -15.88 40.29
CA HIS A 673 -14.10 -14.66 39.47
C HIS A 673 -14.49 -14.97 38.03
N GLN A 674 -15.41 -14.17 37.52
CA GLN A 674 -15.86 -14.25 36.14
C GLN A 674 -15.75 -12.89 35.49
N GLN A 675 -15.28 -12.88 34.26
CA GLN A 675 -15.16 -11.69 33.44
C GLN A 675 -15.74 -11.94 32.07
N TYR A 676 -16.64 -11.07 31.63
CA TYR A 676 -17.22 -11.08 30.29
C TYR A 676 -16.98 -9.77 29.62
N SER A 677 -16.57 -9.82 28.35
CA SER A 677 -16.38 -8.61 27.55
C SER A 677 -17.11 -8.75 26.21
N LEU A 678 -17.82 -7.70 25.84
CA LEU A 678 -18.46 -7.59 24.53
C LEU A 678 -17.89 -6.37 23.80
N SER A 679 -17.64 -6.52 22.51
CA SER A 679 -17.16 -5.43 21.67
C SER A 679 -17.93 -5.33 20.35
N ALA A 680 -18.08 -4.10 19.87
CA ALA A 680 -18.70 -3.79 18.59
C ALA A 680 -17.95 -2.65 17.92
N ARG A 681 -17.52 -2.83 16.67
CA ARG A 681 -16.85 -1.79 15.90
C ARG A 681 -17.40 -1.70 14.50
N GLY A 682 -17.41 -0.48 13.95
CA GLY A 682 -17.87 -0.20 12.60
C GLY A 682 -17.79 1.28 12.27
N ALA A 683 -18.28 1.64 11.09
CA ALA A 683 -18.40 3.03 10.67
C ALA A 683 -19.67 3.26 9.84
N LEU A 684 -20.11 4.50 9.82
CA LEU A 684 -21.22 4.98 9.01
C LEU A 684 -20.73 6.18 8.19
N VAL A 685 -20.91 6.12 6.89
CA VAL A 685 -20.52 7.18 5.96
C VAL A 685 -21.76 7.81 5.33
N ALA A 686 -21.87 9.13 5.46
CA ALA A 686 -22.90 9.93 4.80
C ALA A 686 -22.33 10.61 3.55
N HIS A 687 -23.02 10.48 2.44
CA HIS A 687 -22.62 11.02 1.15
C HIS A 687 -23.86 11.39 0.30
N GLN A 688 -23.67 11.98 -0.85
CA GLN A 688 -24.76 12.45 -1.72
C GLN A 688 -25.79 11.39 -2.11
N PHE A 689 -25.43 10.08 -2.05
CA PHE A 689 -26.35 8.97 -2.37
C PHE A 689 -26.99 8.34 -1.12
N GLY A 690 -26.76 8.87 0.10
CA GLY A 690 -27.33 8.40 1.35
C GLY A 690 -26.32 7.99 2.42
N LEU A 691 -26.69 7.00 3.25
CA LEU A 691 -25.89 6.50 4.36
C LEU A 691 -25.45 5.07 4.08
N THR A 692 -24.15 4.81 4.14
CA THR A 692 -23.58 3.48 3.92
C THR A 692 -22.77 3.01 5.14
N PRO A 693 -23.21 1.95 5.84
CA PRO A 693 -22.45 1.35 6.93
C PRO A 693 -21.34 0.44 6.40
N VAL A 694 -20.19 0.42 7.10
CA VAL A 694 -19.01 -0.39 6.79
C VAL A 694 -18.36 -0.88 8.09
N ASN A 695 -17.72 -2.05 8.07
CA ASN A 695 -17.13 -2.63 9.28
C ASN A 695 -15.81 -1.98 9.70
N SER A 696 -15.11 -1.33 8.77
CA SER A 696 -13.88 -0.58 9.03
C SER A 696 -13.74 0.54 8.01
N LEU A 697 -13.14 1.63 8.40
CA LEU A 697 -12.90 2.79 7.55
C LEU A 697 -11.50 3.33 7.83
N SER A 698 -10.72 3.59 6.79
CA SER A 698 -9.47 4.35 6.90
C SER A 698 -9.71 5.84 6.67
N ASP A 699 -8.69 6.66 6.92
CA ASP A 699 -8.77 8.11 6.74
C ASP A 699 -9.06 8.53 5.28
N THR A 700 -8.69 7.67 4.32
CA THR A 700 -8.85 7.89 2.88
C THR A 700 -9.60 6.70 2.28
N TYR A 701 -10.74 6.97 1.64
CA TYR A 701 -11.64 5.94 1.13
C TYR A 701 -12.32 6.38 -0.17
N THR A 702 -12.90 5.40 -0.90
CA THR A 702 -13.71 5.69 -2.08
C THR A 702 -15.17 5.30 -1.86
N ILE A 703 -16.04 6.22 -2.19
CA ILE A 703 -17.48 5.99 -2.33
C ILE A 703 -17.69 5.45 -3.74
N VAL A 704 -18.25 4.26 -3.84
CA VAL A 704 -18.53 3.58 -5.11
C VAL A 704 -20.03 3.62 -5.35
N HIS A 705 -20.43 4.09 -6.54
CA HIS A 705 -21.83 4.13 -6.95
C HIS A 705 -22.02 3.46 -8.31
N VAL A 706 -22.96 2.51 -8.36
CA VAL A 706 -23.35 1.79 -9.57
C VAL A 706 -24.87 1.70 -9.57
N GLU A 707 -25.50 2.43 -10.46
CA GLU A 707 -26.96 2.38 -10.58
C GLU A 707 -27.42 0.96 -10.94
N ASN A 708 -28.41 0.45 -10.22
CA ASN A 708 -28.92 -0.93 -10.35
C ASN A 708 -27.89 -2.05 -10.10
N GLY A 709 -26.71 -1.73 -9.55
CA GLY A 709 -25.60 -2.68 -9.35
C GLY A 709 -25.67 -3.51 -8.06
N LYS A 710 -26.84 -3.63 -7.41
CA LYS A 710 -27.02 -4.32 -6.12
C LYS A 710 -26.33 -5.69 -6.07
N GLY A 711 -25.50 -5.89 -5.04
CA GLY A 711 -24.88 -7.19 -4.73
C GLY A 711 -23.51 -7.42 -5.35
N ALA A 712 -23.13 -6.65 -6.37
CA ALA A 712 -21.83 -6.77 -7.00
C ALA A 712 -20.69 -6.40 -6.03
N LYS A 713 -19.58 -7.11 -6.13
CA LYS A 713 -18.39 -6.91 -5.30
C LYS A 713 -17.50 -5.82 -5.89
N VAL A 714 -16.93 -5.02 -5.00
CA VAL A 714 -15.92 -4.01 -5.34
C VAL A 714 -14.53 -4.60 -5.06
N ASN A 715 -13.64 -4.57 -6.06
CA ASN A 715 -12.26 -5.09 -6.00
C ASN A 715 -12.15 -6.54 -5.48
N ASN A 716 -13.21 -7.33 -5.58
CA ASN A 716 -13.34 -8.63 -4.92
C ASN A 716 -12.98 -8.59 -3.42
N ALA A 717 -13.02 -7.38 -2.82
CA ALA A 717 -12.69 -7.18 -1.41
C ALA A 717 -13.76 -7.81 -0.51
N TRP A 718 -13.29 -8.42 0.58
CA TRP A 718 -14.18 -9.04 1.52
C TRP A 718 -15.15 -8.03 2.15
N GLY A 719 -16.44 -8.38 2.14
CA GLY A 719 -17.50 -7.56 2.75
C GLY A 719 -17.88 -6.29 1.97
N VAL A 720 -17.13 -5.91 0.93
CA VAL A 720 -17.40 -4.70 0.14
C VAL A 720 -18.29 -5.05 -1.04
N LYS A 721 -19.61 -4.88 -0.84
CA LYS A 721 -20.65 -5.13 -1.84
C LYS A 721 -21.58 -3.95 -1.96
N LEU A 722 -22.03 -3.69 -3.18
CA LEU A 722 -23.04 -2.70 -3.46
C LEU A 722 -24.35 -3.02 -2.72
N ASP A 723 -24.88 -2.04 -2.02
CA ASP A 723 -26.14 -2.14 -1.30
C ASP A 723 -27.36 -2.09 -2.24
N ARG A 724 -28.57 -2.03 -1.67
CA ARG A 724 -29.81 -1.95 -2.44
C ARG A 724 -29.95 -0.68 -3.27
N PHE A 725 -29.16 0.34 -2.98
CA PHE A 725 -29.14 1.63 -3.71
C PHE A 725 -27.94 1.73 -4.67
N GLY A 726 -27.17 0.66 -4.82
CA GLY A 726 -25.98 0.64 -5.66
C GLY A 726 -24.77 1.34 -5.03
N ASN A 727 -24.71 1.47 -3.69
CA ASN A 727 -23.62 2.13 -3.00
C ASN A 727 -22.73 1.12 -2.25
N ALA A 728 -21.44 1.38 -2.25
CA ALA A 728 -20.47 0.70 -1.39
C ALA A 728 -19.37 1.69 -0.97
N ILE A 729 -18.70 1.39 0.14
CA ILE A 729 -17.50 2.10 0.55
C ILE A 729 -16.31 1.15 0.38
N TYR A 730 -15.35 1.54 -0.44
CA TYR A 730 -14.04 0.89 -0.49
C TYR A 730 -13.16 1.54 0.59
N PRO A 731 -12.83 0.83 1.68
CA PRO A 731 -12.45 1.45 2.95
C PRO A 731 -11.00 1.90 3.04
N ALA A 732 -10.13 1.50 2.11
CA ALA A 732 -8.69 1.73 2.22
C ALA A 732 -8.07 2.07 0.87
N ASN A 733 -7.69 3.34 0.71
CA ASN A 733 -6.94 3.83 -0.45
C ASN A 733 -5.57 4.36 -0.02
N SER A 734 -4.60 4.22 -0.91
CA SER A 734 -3.30 4.88 -0.77
C SER A 734 -3.41 6.33 -1.24
N ALA A 735 -3.16 7.28 -0.33
CA ALA A 735 -3.17 8.69 -0.68
C ALA A 735 -2.06 9.04 -1.69
N TYR A 736 -2.34 9.97 -2.59
CA TYR A 736 -1.43 10.46 -3.65
C TYR A 736 -0.87 9.37 -4.55
N SER A 737 -1.59 8.27 -4.67
CA SER A 737 -1.25 7.11 -5.49
C SER A 737 -2.43 6.71 -6.34
N GLU A 738 -2.18 6.06 -7.47
CA GLU A 738 -3.23 5.46 -8.27
C GLU A 738 -3.87 4.30 -7.52
N ASN A 739 -5.18 4.33 -7.37
CA ASN A 739 -5.98 3.24 -6.81
C ASN A 739 -6.99 2.79 -7.85
N ASP A 740 -6.97 1.52 -8.18
CA ASP A 740 -7.91 0.91 -9.11
C ASP A 740 -9.16 0.46 -8.36
N ILE A 741 -10.30 0.99 -8.75
CA ILE A 741 -11.62 0.58 -8.26
C ILE A 741 -12.29 -0.22 -9.36
N SER A 742 -12.60 -1.48 -9.10
CA SER A 742 -13.21 -2.39 -10.07
C SER A 742 -14.50 -3.02 -9.55
N ILE A 743 -15.42 -3.26 -10.46
CA ILE A 743 -16.66 -4.00 -10.21
C ILE A 743 -16.56 -5.34 -10.94
N ASN A 744 -16.92 -6.43 -10.25
CA ASN A 744 -17.02 -7.72 -10.90
C ASN A 744 -18.30 -7.81 -11.73
N PRO A 745 -18.24 -7.85 -13.06
CA PRO A 745 -19.44 -7.88 -13.91
C PRO A 745 -20.31 -9.13 -13.70
N GLN A 746 -19.72 -10.24 -13.25
CA GLN A 746 -20.45 -11.50 -13.00
C GLN A 746 -21.39 -11.43 -11.79
N ASP A 747 -21.16 -10.49 -10.89
CA ASP A 747 -21.99 -10.29 -9.70
C ASP A 747 -23.15 -9.31 -9.95
N LEU A 748 -23.20 -8.66 -11.13
CA LEU A 748 -24.27 -7.74 -11.50
C LEU A 748 -25.55 -8.48 -11.90
N PRO A 749 -26.71 -7.83 -11.75
CA PRO A 749 -27.94 -8.33 -12.39
C PRO A 749 -27.74 -8.49 -13.90
N ILE A 750 -28.37 -9.50 -14.47
CA ILE A 750 -28.17 -9.92 -15.86
C ILE A 750 -28.59 -8.87 -16.88
N ASP A 751 -29.46 -7.96 -16.48
CA ASP A 751 -29.98 -6.84 -17.24
C ASP A 751 -29.16 -5.54 -17.08
N VAL A 752 -28.01 -5.59 -16.34
CA VAL A 752 -27.15 -4.42 -16.11
C VAL A 752 -25.80 -4.65 -16.78
N VAL A 753 -25.46 -3.78 -17.71
CA VAL A 753 -24.16 -3.75 -18.40
C VAL A 753 -23.39 -2.49 -18.00
N LEU A 754 -22.11 -2.62 -17.67
CA LEU A 754 -21.22 -1.51 -17.39
C LEU A 754 -20.56 -0.99 -18.67
N ASP A 755 -20.42 0.34 -18.79
CA ASP A 755 -19.60 0.95 -19.86
C ASP A 755 -18.09 0.67 -19.60
N SER A 756 -17.66 0.67 -18.33
CA SER A 756 -16.33 0.28 -17.87
C SER A 756 -16.44 -0.44 -16.53
N ASN A 757 -15.66 -1.46 -16.31
CA ASN A 757 -15.61 -2.21 -15.06
C ASN A 757 -14.50 -1.74 -14.10
N GLN A 758 -13.71 -0.73 -14.47
CA GLN A 758 -12.60 -0.21 -13.68
C GLN A 758 -12.50 1.32 -13.81
N ILE A 759 -12.26 1.99 -12.70
CA ILE A 759 -12.03 3.44 -12.60
C ILE A 759 -10.80 3.66 -11.72
N LYS A 760 -9.88 4.53 -12.14
CA LYS A 760 -8.73 4.96 -11.34
C LYS A 760 -9.07 6.21 -10.54
N VAL A 761 -8.69 6.23 -9.27
CA VAL A 761 -8.80 7.39 -8.38
C VAL A 761 -7.44 7.71 -7.75
N ILE A 762 -7.14 8.99 -7.57
CA ILE A 762 -5.88 9.46 -6.97
C ILE A 762 -6.22 10.38 -5.79
N PRO A 763 -6.62 9.82 -4.65
CA PRO A 763 -7.13 10.61 -3.53
C PRO A 763 -6.02 11.42 -2.86
N ARG A 764 -6.34 12.62 -2.36
CA ARG A 764 -5.56 13.26 -1.31
C ARG A 764 -5.76 12.53 0.00
N ARG A 765 -4.81 12.64 0.91
CA ARG A 765 -4.98 12.11 2.27
C ARG A 765 -6.20 12.76 2.94
N PHE A 766 -6.96 11.97 3.66
CA PHE A 766 -8.26 12.32 4.26
C PHE A 766 -9.42 12.52 3.28
N SER A 767 -9.22 12.45 1.97
CA SER A 767 -10.30 12.63 1.02
C SER A 767 -11.21 11.40 0.90
N SER A 768 -12.44 11.65 0.49
CA SER A 768 -13.43 10.65 0.08
C SER A 768 -13.67 10.80 -1.42
N THR A 769 -12.99 10.01 -2.23
CA THR A 769 -13.16 10.04 -3.69
C THR A 769 -14.46 9.37 -4.10
N LEU A 770 -14.94 9.67 -5.30
CA LEU A 770 -16.13 9.07 -5.88
C LEU A 770 -15.77 8.28 -7.14
N ALA A 771 -16.17 7.00 -7.17
CA ALA A 771 -16.13 6.17 -8.37
C ALA A 771 -17.56 5.84 -8.81
N THR A 772 -18.04 6.51 -9.86
CA THR A 772 -19.36 6.27 -10.43
C THR A 772 -19.23 5.45 -11.71
N PHE A 773 -19.84 4.29 -11.74
CA PHE A 773 -19.88 3.42 -12.90
C PHE A 773 -21.19 3.60 -13.65
N ASN A 774 -21.08 4.03 -14.90
CA ASN A 774 -22.24 4.17 -15.76
C ASN A 774 -22.74 2.79 -16.17
N THR A 775 -24.06 2.62 -16.07
CA THR A 775 -24.73 1.37 -16.41
C THR A 775 -25.75 1.61 -17.52
N LYS A 776 -25.90 0.62 -18.38
CA LYS A 776 -27.03 0.50 -19.30
C LYS A 776 -27.89 -0.65 -18.86
N GLN A 777 -29.18 -0.39 -18.69
CA GLN A 777 -30.13 -1.43 -18.43
C GLN A 777 -30.55 -2.03 -19.77
N THR A 778 -30.19 -3.31 -19.98
CA THR A 778 -30.57 -4.07 -21.15
C THR A 778 -31.63 -5.07 -20.73
N SER A 779 -32.80 -5.00 -21.31
CA SER A 779 -33.78 -6.08 -21.14
C SER A 779 -33.49 -7.16 -22.19
N ASN A 780 -32.91 -8.27 -21.76
CA ASN A 780 -32.64 -9.41 -22.62
C ASN A 780 -33.78 -10.41 -22.55
N ILE A 781 -34.18 -10.92 -23.68
CA ILE A 781 -35.23 -11.93 -23.81
C ILE A 781 -34.61 -13.18 -24.41
N LEU A 782 -34.95 -14.33 -23.87
CA LEU A 782 -34.60 -15.62 -24.42
C LEU A 782 -35.70 -16.05 -25.38
N LEU A 783 -35.44 -15.99 -26.68
CA LEU A 783 -36.34 -16.45 -27.69
C LEU A 783 -36.04 -17.89 -28.03
N ARG A 784 -37.03 -18.80 -27.88
CA ARG A 784 -36.94 -20.17 -28.30
C ARG A 784 -37.67 -20.30 -29.65
N ILE A 785 -36.94 -20.67 -30.67
CA ILE A 785 -37.45 -20.76 -32.03
C ILE A 785 -37.79 -22.23 -32.33
N SER A 786 -39.05 -22.54 -32.56
CA SER A 786 -39.50 -23.85 -33.06
C SER A 786 -39.67 -23.78 -34.58
N THR A 787 -39.58 -24.94 -35.22
CA THR A 787 -39.79 -25.08 -36.66
C THR A 787 -40.74 -26.23 -36.93
N GLY A 788 -41.40 -26.23 -38.11
CA GLY A 788 -42.17 -27.38 -38.57
C GLY A 788 -41.30 -28.64 -38.65
N LYS A 789 -41.93 -29.83 -38.78
CA LYS A 789 -41.28 -31.15 -38.62
C LYS A 789 -40.07 -31.43 -39.53
N GLU A 790 -39.85 -30.65 -40.57
CA GLU A 790 -38.78 -30.90 -41.56
C GLU A 790 -37.57 -30.00 -41.48
N ILE A 791 -37.64 -28.88 -40.73
CA ILE A 791 -36.53 -27.89 -40.68
C ILE A 791 -35.71 -28.04 -39.37
N LYS A 792 -34.42 -28.39 -39.49
CA LYS A 792 -33.49 -28.39 -38.37
C LYS A 792 -32.65 -27.13 -38.43
N LEU A 793 -32.81 -26.25 -37.44
CA LEU A 793 -31.98 -25.08 -37.30
C LEU A 793 -30.60 -25.44 -36.71
N PRO A 794 -29.50 -25.27 -37.44
CA PRO A 794 -28.16 -25.51 -36.90
C PRO A 794 -27.81 -24.52 -35.79
N ILE A 795 -27.01 -24.97 -34.84
CA ILE A 795 -26.32 -24.06 -33.86
C ILE A 795 -25.43 -23.12 -34.68
N GLY A 796 -25.47 -21.82 -34.35
CA GLY A 796 -24.72 -20.80 -35.08
C GLY A 796 -25.53 -20.11 -36.19
N SER A 797 -26.82 -20.50 -36.43
CA SER A 797 -27.71 -19.77 -37.35
C SER A 797 -27.84 -18.31 -36.91
N ARG A 798 -27.81 -17.40 -37.87
CA ARG A 798 -27.86 -15.96 -37.62
C ARG A 798 -29.31 -15.48 -37.54
N VAL A 799 -29.59 -14.61 -36.57
CA VAL A 799 -30.89 -13.94 -36.44
C VAL A 799 -30.71 -12.49 -36.86
N LEU A 800 -31.49 -12.07 -37.85
CA LEU A 800 -31.46 -10.71 -38.41
C LEU A 800 -32.80 -10.03 -38.16
N ASN A 801 -32.73 -8.71 -37.98
CA ASN A 801 -33.95 -7.89 -37.97
C ASN A 801 -34.43 -7.60 -39.40
N GLN A 802 -35.56 -6.90 -39.55
CA GLN A 802 -36.16 -6.53 -40.85
C GLN A 802 -35.22 -5.77 -41.79
N ASN A 803 -34.28 -5.03 -41.23
CA ASN A 803 -33.24 -4.26 -41.95
C ASN A 803 -32.01 -5.06 -42.34
N GLY A 804 -32.00 -6.39 -42.07
CA GLY A 804 -30.87 -7.26 -42.32
C GLY A 804 -29.72 -7.08 -41.32
N THR A 805 -29.96 -6.41 -40.20
CA THR A 805 -28.94 -6.24 -39.16
C THR A 805 -28.89 -7.47 -38.27
N PHE A 806 -27.68 -7.96 -37.98
CA PHE A 806 -27.46 -9.09 -37.09
C PHE A 806 -27.87 -8.70 -35.66
N VAL A 807 -28.79 -9.48 -35.07
CA VAL A 807 -29.31 -9.23 -33.71
C VAL A 807 -29.01 -10.35 -32.72
N GLY A 808 -28.61 -11.55 -33.20
CA GLY A 808 -28.26 -12.65 -32.33
C GLY A 808 -27.87 -13.93 -33.10
N MET A 809 -27.36 -14.90 -32.35
CA MET A 809 -26.97 -16.21 -32.90
C MET A 809 -27.71 -17.33 -32.15
N LEU A 810 -28.20 -18.30 -32.90
CA LEU A 810 -28.90 -19.44 -32.33
C LEU A 810 -27.93 -20.39 -31.60
N GLY A 811 -28.21 -20.62 -30.32
CA GLY A 811 -27.47 -21.52 -29.46
C GLY A 811 -28.12 -22.90 -29.34
N GLN A 812 -27.76 -23.66 -28.33
CA GLN A 812 -28.33 -24.97 -28.02
C GLN A 812 -29.84 -24.87 -27.79
N SER A 813 -30.60 -25.91 -28.13
CA SER A 813 -32.06 -25.99 -27.98
C SER A 813 -32.81 -24.88 -28.72
N ASN A 814 -32.29 -24.44 -29.86
CA ASN A 814 -32.85 -23.39 -30.70
C ASN A 814 -33.18 -22.10 -29.92
N GLN A 815 -32.27 -21.70 -29.05
CA GLN A 815 -32.42 -20.52 -28.21
C GLN A 815 -31.50 -19.38 -28.69
N VAL A 816 -32.02 -18.15 -28.67
CA VAL A 816 -31.24 -16.94 -28.93
C VAL A 816 -31.58 -15.89 -27.88
N ILE A 817 -30.56 -15.21 -27.40
CA ILE A 817 -30.71 -14.07 -26.50
C ILE A 817 -30.80 -12.80 -27.37
N LEU A 818 -31.88 -12.08 -27.24
CA LEU A 818 -32.15 -10.84 -27.95
C LEU A 818 -32.30 -9.67 -26.96
N GLU A 819 -31.80 -8.51 -27.35
CA GLU A 819 -32.02 -7.25 -26.62
C GLU A 819 -33.45 -6.76 -26.88
N ASN A 820 -34.19 -6.34 -25.83
CA ASN A 820 -35.54 -5.78 -25.99
C ASN A 820 -35.47 -4.37 -26.55
N ARG A 821 -35.42 -4.27 -27.87
CA ARG A 821 -35.43 -3.01 -28.62
C ARG A 821 -36.56 -3.03 -29.66
N ASN A 822 -37.11 -1.86 -29.97
CA ASN A 822 -38.25 -1.73 -30.92
C ASN A 822 -37.91 -2.21 -32.34
N ASP A 823 -36.63 -2.17 -32.76
CA ASP A 823 -36.15 -2.68 -34.04
C ASP A 823 -35.99 -4.21 -34.08
N ILE A 824 -36.18 -4.89 -32.96
CA ILE A 824 -36.16 -6.37 -32.83
C ILE A 824 -37.59 -6.88 -32.57
N PHE A 825 -38.35 -6.14 -31.76
CA PHE A 825 -39.74 -6.46 -31.45
C PHE A 825 -40.69 -5.64 -32.28
N GLU A 826 -41.93 -6.16 -32.51
CA GLU A 826 -42.92 -5.57 -33.39
C GLU A 826 -42.58 -5.65 -34.90
N GLN A 827 -41.47 -6.27 -35.26
CA GLN A 827 -41.04 -6.54 -36.62
C GLN A 827 -40.70 -8.02 -36.80
N PRO A 828 -40.80 -8.57 -38.01
CA PRO A 828 -40.42 -9.95 -38.27
C PRO A 828 -38.87 -10.09 -38.20
N LEU A 829 -38.42 -11.21 -37.67
CA LEU A 829 -37.01 -11.58 -37.69
C LEU A 829 -36.77 -12.65 -38.78
N THR A 830 -35.55 -12.71 -39.29
CA THR A 830 -35.13 -13.74 -40.25
C THR A 830 -34.01 -14.58 -39.61
N VAL A 831 -34.14 -15.88 -39.64
CA VAL A 831 -33.09 -16.82 -39.23
C VAL A 831 -32.46 -17.38 -40.48
N GLU A 832 -31.12 -17.22 -40.62
CA GLU A 832 -30.34 -17.67 -41.78
C GLU A 832 -29.30 -18.72 -41.38
N TRP A 833 -29.12 -19.74 -42.25
CA TRP A 833 -28.13 -20.81 -42.09
C TRP A 833 -27.69 -21.39 -43.44
N GLY A 834 -26.84 -22.42 -43.43
CA GLY A 834 -26.34 -23.07 -44.65
C GLY A 834 -24.98 -22.55 -45.11
N SER A 835 -24.39 -23.21 -46.08
CA SER A 835 -23.01 -22.98 -46.54
C SER A 835 -22.81 -21.62 -47.24
N GLU A 836 -23.85 -20.92 -47.66
CA GLU A 836 -23.83 -19.60 -48.26
C GLU A 836 -24.95 -18.69 -47.65
N MET A 837 -25.50 -19.06 -46.48
CA MET A 837 -26.68 -18.42 -45.89
C MET A 837 -27.90 -18.41 -46.82
N ASN A 838 -28.02 -19.45 -47.65
CA ASN A 838 -29.07 -19.62 -48.66
C ASN A 838 -30.36 -20.20 -48.08
N GLU A 839 -30.30 -20.70 -46.86
CA GLU A 839 -31.46 -21.24 -46.17
C GLU A 839 -31.93 -20.21 -45.13
N SER A 840 -33.22 -19.92 -45.11
CA SER A 840 -33.76 -18.98 -44.15
C SER A 840 -35.19 -19.35 -43.80
N CYS A 841 -35.63 -18.91 -42.59
CA CYS A 841 -37.00 -18.91 -42.19
C CYS A 841 -37.36 -17.58 -41.51
N LYS A 842 -38.62 -17.23 -41.53
CA LYS A 842 -39.13 -15.98 -40.94
C LYS A 842 -39.84 -16.24 -39.65
N VAL A 843 -39.44 -15.53 -38.63
CA VAL A 843 -40.13 -15.44 -37.33
C VAL A 843 -41.13 -14.30 -37.41
N PRO A 844 -42.41 -14.51 -37.12
CA PRO A 844 -43.43 -13.42 -37.16
C PRO A 844 -43.08 -12.34 -36.13
N SER A 845 -43.64 -11.12 -36.30
CA SER A 845 -43.45 -10.05 -35.32
C SER A 845 -43.87 -10.47 -33.91
N ILE A 846 -42.98 -10.22 -32.98
CA ILE A 846 -43.16 -10.57 -31.59
C ILE A 846 -43.57 -9.31 -30.83
N SER A 847 -44.68 -9.30 -30.12
CA SER A 847 -45.08 -8.16 -29.29
C SER A 847 -44.04 -7.98 -28.18
N SER A 848 -43.61 -6.75 -27.99
CA SER A 848 -42.71 -6.44 -26.85
C SER A 848 -43.36 -6.89 -25.53
N PRO A 849 -42.70 -7.70 -24.71
CA PRO A 849 -43.28 -8.15 -23.45
C PRO A 849 -43.52 -6.95 -22.55
N LYS A 850 -44.76 -6.83 -22.05
CA LYS A 850 -45.10 -5.82 -21.04
C LYS A 850 -44.39 -6.18 -19.77
N THR A 851 -43.39 -5.38 -19.38
CA THR A 851 -42.65 -5.55 -18.11
C THR A 851 -43.61 -5.60 -16.93
N LYS A 852 -44.06 -6.77 -16.53
CA LYS A 852 -44.68 -6.97 -15.22
C LYS A 852 -43.56 -6.85 -14.19
N LYS A 853 -43.63 -5.81 -13.35
CA LYS A 853 -42.79 -5.64 -12.15
C LYS A 853 -43.06 -6.72 -11.10
N ASP A 854 -42.83 -7.99 -11.41
CA ASP A 854 -42.89 -9.06 -10.42
C ASP A 854 -41.48 -9.22 -9.80
N LYS A 855 -41.40 -8.74 -8.59
CA LYS A 855 -40.17 -8.51 -7.77
C LYS A 855 -39.46 -9.77 -7.26
N LYS A 856 -39.62 -10.97 -7.81
CA LYS A 856 -39.12 -12.17 -7.11
C LYS A 856 -38.20 -13.16 -7.85
N ASN A 857 -38.07 -13.16 -9.15
CA ASN A 857 -37.12 -14.04 -9.87
C ASN A 857 -36.62 -13.34 -11.14
N TYR A 858 -35.32 -13.07 -11.19
CA TYR A 858 -34.62 -12.66 -12.40
C TYR A 858 -34.46 -13.88 -13.34
N GLN A 859 -35.52 -14.34 -13.93
CA GLN A 859 -35.47 -15.28 -15.03
C GLN A 859 -35.63 -14.49 -16.32
N PHE A 860 -34.86 -14.85 -17.36
CA PHE A 860 -35.09 -14.39 -18.72
C PHE A 860 -36.57 -14.66 -19.06
N GLU A 861 -37.23 -13.66 -19.62
CA GLU A 861 -38.54 -13.92 -20.21
C GLU A 861 -38.31 -14.81 -21.41
N ILE A 862 -38.89 -16.03 -21.36
CA ILE A 862 -38.76 -17.02 -22.42
C ILE A 862 -39.98 -16.84 -23.30
N LEU A 863 -39.74 -16.42 -24.53
CA LEU A 863 -40.77 -16.39 -25.57
C LEU A 863 -40.53 -17.57 -26.52
N SER A 864 -41.61 -18.30 -26.83
CA SER A 864 -41.56 -19.33 -27.83
C SER A 864 -42.27 -18.88 -29.11
N VAL A 865 -41.58 -19.00 -30.24
CA VAL A 865 -42.07 -18.58 -31.55
C VAL A 865 -41.82 -19.68 -32.58
N GLU A 866 -42.62 -19.70 -33.61
CA GLU A 866 -42.44 -20.60 -34.72
C GLU A 866 -41.85 -19.88 -35.93
N CYS A 867 -40.86 -20.47 -36.56
CA CYS A 867 -40.21 -19.97 -37.76
C CYS A 867 -40.80 -20.68 -38.98
N HIS A 868 -41.29 -19.95 -39.91
CA HIS A 868 -41.95 -20.43 -41.13
C HIS A 868 -41.12 -20.19 -42.37
#